data_fbc0d9ff102bcfce740e319768d8bee1
#
_entry.id   fbc0d9ff102bcfce740e319768d8bee1
#
_cell.length_a   1.000
_cell.length_b   1.000
_cell.length_c   1.000
_cell.angle_alpha   90.00
_cell.angle_beta   90.00
_cell.angle_gamma   90.00
#
_symmetry.space_group_name_H-M   'P 1'
#
loop_
_entity.id
_entity.type
_entity.pdbx_description
1 polymer ?
#
loop_
_entity_poly.entity_id
_entity_poly.type
_entity_poly.pdbx_seq_one_letter_code
_entity_poly.pdbx_strand_id
1 'polypeptide(L)'
;RSPSIMSSDVRDIRMEVSMKGKDIKWVCKEFCKAILIFLSCRIGVEGCFPVLPALFGLCSRKGQASALVIVGAIAGILSFMPMEIMLKYIFALAVIGIVIKMYIWANRYCNSWVIAIVAGLSVTIMNIAGNVFTLRGRMLFWAGLFEGCMVLGITMCLYWIAKVPQKWLYRLEEETRKKPVMVLQEKEYQIQRMESFAFAVNGLSDAFFSMSQPKEKVPMDAVSTLEQEVTGKLCASCDGCAICWNENRMRRQGGIRALLYAVINHSSKEALLQESYVDNCVQYADMVEEALQAFSRLELNYAWHNRLCENRYVIAQQLDAMAGLVEEWAKARVKMDMQYKNTMAEIVYEVKEKGLLIEDFHIYEENTRLCVEGYVSSKWNGGIPVKHYLQAVEKAINKSMRLGKDSKAVLTQDPVLLSLYEDTRFYGLQGIASEKKFDSTITGDSFSFFAMDDGNYHICLSDGMGSGSRANQESEMVVELLQKFIEAGFRKEIAIKLMNSAMVLQGEENNYSTLDYAMINLYTGQMEMIKIGGAVTFIKRGTEVECIEGGTLPGGADVRMEIVSQKKLLQNSDFLVMITDGVIEYLHVRNPKETLMDIISSIETENAGVLAENILQQVLYRCGGRALDDMTVLVTSIWEK
;
A
#
# COMPACT_ATOMS: atom_id res chain seq x y z
N ARG A 1 -10.86 16.46 -43.85
CA ARG A 1 -12.19 15.81 -43.81
C ARG A 1 -12.05 14.52 -43.00
N SER A 2 -12.63 14.52 -41.80
CA SER A 2 -12.50 13.53 -40.72
C SER A 2 -13.30 12.24 -40.97
N PRO A 3 -12.84 11.06 -40.52
CA PRO A 3 -13.56 9.78 -40.58
C PRO A 3 -14.33 9.49 -39.28
N SER A 4 -15.21 10.39 -38.82
CA SER A 4 -15.94 10.25 -37.53
C SER A 4 -17.44 9.90 -37.67
N ILE A 5 -17.96 9.66 -38.89
CA ILE A 5 -19.40 9.42 -39.09
C ILE A 5 -19.76 7.92 -39.27
N MET A 6 -18.77 7.04 -39.51
CA MET A 6 -19.02 5.62 -39.78
C MET A 6 -19.02 4.70 -38.54
N SER A 7 -18.73 5.23 -37.31
CA SER A 7 -18.63 4.41 -36.10
C SER A 7 -19.89 4.39 -35.22
N SER A 8 -20.85 5.30 -35.41
CA SER A 8 -22.10 5.33 -34.67
C SER A 8 -23.12 4.29 -35.12
N ASP A 9 -23.32 4.16 -36.43
CA ASP A 9 -24.32 3.23 -36.98
C ASP A 9 -23.99 1.75 -36.70
N VAL A 10 -22.71 1.38 -36.72
CA VAL A 10 -22.30 -0.01 -36.42
C VAL A 10 -22.45 -0.33 -34.91
N ARG A 11 -22.35 0.65 -34.03
CA ARG A 11 -22.61 0.46 -32.57
C ARG A 11 -24.08 0.32 -32.27
N ASP A 12 -24.94 1.08 -32.94
CA ASP A 12 -26.39 1.02 -32.74
C ASP A 12 -26.97 -0.29 -33.27
N ILE A 13 -26.54 -0.76 -34.43
CA ILE A 13 -26.94 -2.07 -34.97
C ILE A 13 -26.45 -3.22 -34.09
N ARG A 14 -25.23 -3.14 -33.51
CA ARG A 14 -24.72 -4.17 -32.59
C ARG A 14 -25.47 -4.18 -31.24
N MET A 15 -25.85 -3.01 -30.70
CA MET A 15 -26.67 -2.93 -29.52
C MET A 15 -28.09 -3.47 -29.74
N GLU A 16 -28.72 -3.18 -30.86
CA GLU A 16 -30.05 -3.68 -31.19
C GLU A 16 -30.09 -5.20 -31.39
N VAL A 17 -29.09 -5.78 -32.05
CA VAL A 17 -28.94 -7.24 -32.22
C VAL A 17 -28.60 -7.93 -30.89
N SER A 18 -27.81 -7.29 -30.03
CA SER A 18 -27.48 -7.79 -28.66
C SER A 18 -28.70 -7.74 -27.73
N MET A 19 -29.53 -6.70 -27.82
CA MET A 19 -30.77 -6.61 -27.03
C MET A 19 -31.81 -7.65 -27.51
N LYS A 20 -32.05 -7.80 -28.78
CA LYS A 20 -32.94 -8.87 -29.32
C LYS A 20 -32.50 -10.27 -28.91
N GLY A 21 -31.20 -10.56 -28.91
CA GLY A 21 -30.68 -11.85 -28.48
C GLY A 21 -30.84 -12.10 -26.95
N LYS A 22 -30.79 -11.09 -26.10
CA LYS A 22 -31.06 -11.21 -24.67
C LYS A 22 -32.54 -11.44 -24.36
N ASP A 23 -33.44 -10.78 -25.11
CA ASP A 23 -34.87 -10.93 -24.96
C ASP A 23 -35.35 -12.34 -25.38
N ILE A 24 -34.82 -12.89 -26.46
CA ILE A 24 -35.13 -14.26 -26.90
C ILE A 24 -34.66 -15.29 -25.86
N LYS A 25 -33.44 -15.17 -25.33
CA LYS A 25 -32.93 -16.09 -24.31
C LYS A 25 -33.76 -16.00 -23.01
N TRP A 26 -34.21 -14.82 -22.64
CA TRP A 26 -35.07 -14.63 -21.48
C TRP A 26 -36.44 -15.29 -21.67
N VAL A 27 -37.09 -15.07 -22.82
CA VAL A 27 -38.38 -15.69 -23.15
C VAL A 27 -38.28 -17.22 -23.19
N CYS A 28 -37.24 -17.78 -23.80
CA CYS A 28 -37.04 -19.25 -23.81
C CYS A 28 -36.87 -19.79 -22.38
N LYS A 29 -36.11 -19.10 -21.49
CA LYS A 29 -35.92 -19.50 -20.10
C LYS A 29 -37.22 -19.48 -19.30
N GLU A 30 -38.05 -18.45 -19.46
CA GLU A 30 -39.33 -18.35 -18.78
C GLU A 30 -40.34 -19.38 -19.32
N PHE A 31 -40.32 -19.68 -20.61
CA PHE A 31 -41.13 -20.74 -21.23
C PHE A 31 -40.74 -22.13 -20.72
N CYS A 32 -39.45 -22.44 -20.59
CA CYS A 32 -38.98 -23.69 -19.95
C CYS A 32 -39.46 -23.83 -18.50
N LYS A 33 -39.45 -22.74 -17.73
CA LYS A 33 -39.98 -22.75 -16.35
C LYS A 33 -41.48 -23.00 -16.32
N ALA A 34 -42.24 -22.39 -17.23
CA ALA A 34 -43.68 -22.56 -17.32
C ALA A 34 -44.03 -24.03 -17.65
N ILE A 35 -43.29 -24.67 -18.58
CA ILE A 35 -43.45 -26.10 -18.92
C ILE A 35 -43.11 -26.97 -17.69
N LEU A 36 -42.02 -26.71 -16.98
CA LEU A 36 -41.64 -27.47 -15.78
C LEU A 36 -42.71 -27.39 -14.70
N ILE A 37 -43.29 -26.22 -14.48
CA ILE A 37 -44.39 -26.02 -13.52
C ILE A 37 -45.64 -26.73 -13.97
N PHE A 38 -46.01 -26.64 -15.24
CA PHE A 38 -47.15 -27.35 -15.81
C PHE A 38 -47.01 -28.88 -15.61
N LEU A 39 -45.85 -29.46 -15.93
CA LEU A 39 -45.57 -30.87 -15.74
C LEU A 39 -45.52 -31.28 -14.24
N SER A 40 -45.12 -30.39 -13.35
CA SER A 40 -45.09 -30.65 -11.88
C SER A 40 -46.49 -30.89 -11.31
N CYS A 41 -47.55 -30.40 -11.94
CA CYS A 41 -48.93 -30.66 -11.57
C CYS A 41 -49.35 -32.13 -11.80
N ARG A 42 -48.56 -32.92 -12.53
CA ARG A 42 -48.79 -34.36 -12.75
C ARG A 42 -48.09 -35.23 -11.69
N ILE A 43 -47.13 -34.66 -10.96
CA ILE A 43 -46.36 -35.40 -9.95
C ILE A 43 -47.03 -35.23 -8.58
N GLY A 44 -47.86 -36.19 -8.24
CA GLY A 44 -48.56 -36.21 -6.95
C GLY A 44 -48.75 -37.64 -6.45
N VAL A 45 -48.95 -37.77 -5.15
CA VAL A 45 -49.23 -39.04 -4.46
C VAL A 45 -50.46 -38.82 -3.58
N GLU A 46 -51.52 -39.62 -3.83
CA GLU A 46 -52.77 -39.60 -3.04
C GLU A 46 -53.44 -38.21 -2.86
N GLY A 47 -53.40 -37.37 -3.92
CA GLY A 47 -53.98 -36.01 -3.87
C GLY A 47 -53.06 -34.91 -3.28
N CYS A 48 -51.84 -35.24 -2.97
CA CYS A 48 -50.78 -34.29 -2.52
C CYS A 48 -49.83 -34.04 -3.71
N PHE A 49 -49.63 -32.71 -4.03
CA PHE A 49 -48.74 -32.30 -5.15
C PHE A 49 -47.63 -31.37 -4.65
N PRO A 50 -46.67 -31.91 -3.83
CA PRO A 50 -45.68 -31.06 -3.14
C PRO A 50 -44.65 -30.41 -4.05
N VAL A 51 -44.47 -30.93 -5.29
CA VAL A 51 -43.49 -30.39 -6.25
C VAL A 51 -43.93 -29.04 -6.83
N LEU A 52 -45.26 -28.85 -7.04
CA LEU A 52 -45.80 -27.61 -7.59
C LEU A 52 -45.53 -26.37 -6.71
N PRO A 53 -45.87 -26.31 -5.41
CA PRO A 53 -45.61 -25.18 -4.55
C PRO A 53 -44.09 -24.93 -4.40
N ALA A 54 -43.29 -25.99 -4.36
CA ALA A 54 -41.84 -25.91 -4.27
C ALA A 54 -41.23 -25.22 -5.48
N LEU A 55 -41.55 -25.64 -6.69
CA LEU A 55 -41.08 -25.04 -7.95
C LEU A 55 -41.59 -23.62 -8.12
N PHE A 56 -42.86 -23.37 -7.82
CA PHE A 56 -43.45 -22.04 -7.93
C PHE A 56 -42.78 -21.05 -6.98
N GLY A 57 -42.52 -21.45 -5.74
CA GLY A 57 -41.77 -20.64 -4.77
C GLY A 57 -40.38 -20.29 -5.25
N LEU A 58 -39.63 -21.26 -5.81
CA LEU A 58 -38.30 -21.02 -6.38
C LEU A 58 -38.33 -20.09 -7.61
N CYS A 59 -39.35 -20.22 -8.48
CA CYS A 59 -39.53 -19.31 -9.62
C CYS A 59 -39.89 -17.88 -9.21
N SER A 60 -40.51 -17.70 -8.04
CA SER A 60 -40.89 -16.40 -7.48
C SER A 60 -39.75 -15.69 -6.73
N ARG A 61 -38.58 -16.30 -6.60
CA ARG A 61 -37.40 -15.81 -5.86
C ARG A 61 -36.95 -14.40 -6.24
N LYS A 62 -37.22 -13.93 -7.46
CA LYS A 62 -36.87 -12.58 -7.95
C LYS A 62 -37.96 -11.52 -7.74
N GLY A 63 -38.96 -11.78 -6.90
CA GLY A 63 -39.98 -10.83 -6.51
C GLY A 63 -41.33 -10.98 -7.20
N GLN A 64 -41.39 -11.58 -8.40
CA GLN A 64 -42.62 -11.95 -9.07
C GLN A 64 -42.38 -13.16 -9.99
N ALA A 65 -43.28 -14.15 -9.94
CA ALA A 65 -43.36 -15.16 -10.98
C ALA A 65 -43.72 -14.48 -12.31
N SER A 66 -43.06 -14.83 -13.40
CA SER A 66 -43.46 -14.28 -14.72
C SER A 66 -44.90 -14.68 -15.08
N ALA A 67 -45.55 -13.88 -15.90
CA ALA A 67 -46.91 -14.18 -16.35
C ALA A 67 -46.99 -15.59 -17.00
N LEU A 68 -45.97 -16.02 -17.74
CA LEU A 68 -45.87 -17.35 -18.32
C LEU A 68 -45.86 -18.47 -17.26
N VAL A 69 -45.14 -18.28 -16.15
CA VAL A 69 -45.09 -19.23 -15.05
C VAL A 69 -46.43 -19.35 -14.35
N ILE A 70 -47.14 -18.22 -14.12
CA ILE A 70 -48.48 -18.21 -13.53
C ILE A 70 -49.48 -18.92 -14.43
N VAL A 71 -49.45 -18.62 -15.76
CA VAL A 71 -50.31 -19.27 -16.74
C VAL A 71 -50.04 -20.78 -16.79
N GLY A 72 -48.76 -21.19 -16.80
CA GLY A 72 -48.38 -22.61 -16.76
C GLY A 72 -48.87 -23.33 -15.50
N ALA A 73 -48.80 -22.69 -14.33
CA ALA A 73 -49.30 -23.23 -13.07
C ALA A 73 -50.84 -23.41 -13.11
N ILE A 74 -51.56 -22.37 -13.52
CA ILE A 74 -53.04 -22.40 -13.63
C ILE A 74 -53.48 -23.46 -14.65
N ALA A 75 -52.90 -23.48 -15.83
CA ALA A 75 -53.21 -24.47 -16.86
C ALA A 75 -52.96 -25.91 -16.37
N GLY A 76 -51.83 -26.15 -15.68
CA GLY A 76 -51.52 -27.45 -15.09
C GLY A 76 -52.51 -27.88 -14.00
N ILE A 77 -52.89 -26.97 -13.11
CA ILE A 77 -53.90 -27.23 -12.05
C ILE A 77 -55.24 -27.60 -12.70
N LEU A 78 -55.69 -26.82 -13.67
CA LEU A 78 -56.96 -27.07 -14.38
C LEU A 78 -56.96 -28.40 -15.18
N SER A 79 -55.81 -28.82 -15.72
CA SER A 79 -55.73 -30.00 -16.57
C SER A 79 -55.55 -31.31 -15.80
N PHE A 80 -54.91 -31.28 -14.65
CA PHE A 80 -54.44 -32.52 -13.95
C PHE A 80 -55.01 -32.72 -12.56
N MET A 81 -55.68 -31.70 -11.93
CA MET A 81 -56.14 -31.81 -10.55
C MET A 81 -57.66 -31.96 -10.47
N PRO A 82 -58.20 -32.79 -9.55
CA PRO A 82 -59.62 -32.85 -9.21
C PRO A 82 -60.11 -31.50 -8.64
N MET A 83 -61.38 -31.16 -8.90
CA MET A 83 -61.96 -29.86 -8.56
C MET A 83 -61.87 -29.54 -7.05
N GLU A 84 -61.93 -30.55 -6.20
CA GLU A 84 -61.82 -30.42 -4.73
C GLU A 84 -60.43 -29.99 -4.26
N ILE A 85 -59.40 -30.35 -4.99
CA ILE A 85 -58.01 -30.06 -4.63
C ILE A 85 -57.49 -28.81 -5.33
N MET A 86 -58.05 -28.46 -6.47
CA MET A 86 -57.65 -27.34 -7.31
C MET A 86 -57.69 -26.00 -6.57
N LEU A 87 -58.75 -25.74 -5.80
CA LEU A 87 -58.90 -24.48 -5.04
C LEU A 87 -57.83 -24.30 -3.99
N LYS A 88 -57.43 -25.39 -3.28
CA LYS A 88 -56.39 -25.43 -2.30
C LYS A 88 -55.05 -24.93 -2.88
N TYR A 89 -54.63 -25.46 -4.03
CA TYR A 89 -53.34 -25.09 -4.61
C TYR A 89 -53.34 -23.69 -5.24
N ILE A 90 -54.45 -23.23 -5.83
CA ILE A 90 -54.57 -21.86 -6.34
C ILE A 90 -54.36 -20.86 -5.19
N PHE A 91 -55.03 -21.05 -4.05
CA PHE A 91 -54.87 -20.18 -2.89
C PHE A 91 -53.47 -20.29 -2.28
N ALA A 92 -52.90 -21.50 -2.17
CA ALA A 92 -51.53 -21.69 -1.68
C ALA A 92 -50.49 -20.95 -2.54
N LEU A 93 -50.59 -21.06 -3.87
CA LEU A 93 -49.70 -20.35 -4.80
C LEU A 93 -49.85 -18.82 -4.72
N ALA A 94 -51.08 -18.33 -4.56
CA ALA A 94 -51.33 -16.89 -4.36
C ALA A 94 -50.65 -16.37 -3.09
N VAL A 95 -50.83 -17.10 -1.95
CA VAL A 95 -50.18 -16.76 -0.68
C VAL A 95 -48.66 -16.79 -0.79
N ILE A 96 -48.10 -17.85 -1.40
CA ILE A 96 -46.64 -17.94 -1.64
C ILE A 96 -46.14 -16.73 -2.42
N GLY A 97 -46.81 -16.38 -3.53
CA GLY A 97 -46.43 -15.25 -4.36
C GLY A 97 -46.45 -13.91 -3.63
N ILE A 98 -47.56 -13.65 -2.86
CA ILE A 98 -47.72 -12.41 -2.10
C ILE A 98 -46.67 -12.30 -0.98
N VAL A 99 -46.52 -13.33 -0.18
CA VAL A 99 -45.58 -13.32 0.97
C VAL A 99 -44.13 -13.15 0.51
N ILE A 100 -43.74 -13.87 -0.53
CA ILE A 100 -42.39 -13.71 -1.09
C ILE A 100 -42.18 -12.29 -1.63
N LYS A 101 -43.17 -11.72 -2.31
CA LYS A 101 -43.11 -10.35 -2.82
C LYS A 101 -42.97 -9.34 -1.69
N MET A 102 -43.77 -9.45 -0.63
CA MET A 102 -43.68 -8.59 0.55
C MET A 102 -42.33 -8.71 1.26
N TYR A 103 -41.85 -9.92 1.41
CA TYR A 103 -40.53 -10.18 2.04
C TYR A 103 -39.39 -9.54 1.22
N ILE A 104 -39.42 -9.64 -0.11
CA ILE A 104 -38.41 -9.01 -0.97
C ILE A 104 -38.54 -7.50 -0.95
N TRP A 105 -39.73 -6.97 -0.88
CA TRP A 105 -39.96 -5.52 -0.72
C TRP A 105 -39.33 -4.98 0.58
N ALA A 106 -39.46 -5.74 1.68
CA ALA A 106 -38.89 -5.36 2.98
C ALA A 106 -37.38 -5.55 3.06
N ASN A 107 -36.84 -6.68 2.55
CA ASN A 107 -35.43 -7.09 2.73
C ASN A 107 -34.58 -7.06 1.46
N ARG A 108 -35.13 -6.61 0.32
CA ARG A 108 -34.53 -6.51 -1.01
C ARG A 108 -34.12 -7.82 -1.68
N TYR A 109 -33.94 -8.93 -0.97
CA TYR A 109 -33.69 -10.27 -1.53
C TYR A 109 -34.29 -11.35 -0.63
N CYS A 110 -34.57 -12.51 -1.21
CA CYS A 110 -35.17 -13.64 -0.49
C CYS A 110 -34.21 -14.82 -0.42
N ASN A 111 -33.90 -15.25 0.81
CA ASN A 111 -33.06 -16.43 1.05
C ASN A 111 -33.88 -17.70 0.76
N SER A 112 -33.23 -18.76 0.24
CA SER A 112 -33.88 -20.04 -0.08
C SER A 112 -34.58 -20.69 1.09
N TRP A 113 -34.05 -20.57 2.30
CA TRP A 113 -34.73 -21.05 3.52
C TRP A 113 -36.09 -20.39 3.75
N VAL A 114 -36.18 -19.09 3.50
CA VAL A 114 -37.44 -18.34 3.62
C VAL A 114 -38.46 -18.84 2.59
N ILE A 115 -38.04 -19.07 1.34
CA ILE A 115 -38.92 -19.62 0.30
C ILE A 115 -39.45 -21.00 0.70
N ALA A 116 -38.59 -21.87 1.21
CA ALA A 116 -38.96 -23.23 1.64
C ALA A 116 -39.97 -23.18 2.78
N ILE A 117 -39.72 -22.35 3.80
CA ILE A 117 -40.64 -22.17 4.94
C ILE A 117 -41.97 -21.58 4.49
N VAL A 118 -41.98 -20.54 3.67
CA VAL A 118 -43.21 -19.90 3.16
C VAL A 118 -44.01 -20.90 2.33
N ALA A 119 -43.39 -21.66 1.43
CA ALA A 119 -44.08 -22.65 0.61
C ALA A 119 -44.68 -23.78 1.48
N GLY A 120 -43.92 -24.33 2.41
CA GLY A 120 -44.39 -25.38 3.32
C GLY A 120 -45.54 -24.92 4.22
N LEU A 121 -45.38 -23.76 4.88
CA LEU A 121 -46.41 -23.20 5.76
C LEU A 121 -47.69 -22.85 4.98
N SER A 122 -47.61 -22.27 3.79
CA SER A 122 -48.77 -21.93 2.98
C SER A 122 -49.61 -23.15 2.65
N VAL A 123 -48.98 -24.26 2.25
CA VAL A 123 -49.68 -25.51 1.96
C VAL A 123 -50.27 -26.13 3.22
N THR A 124 -49.54 -26.11 4.33
CA THR A 124 -50.05 -26.62 5.63
C THR A 124 -51.28 -25.84 6.09
N ILE A 125 -51.24 -24.52 6.05
CA ILE A 125 -52.35 -23.65 6.44
C ILE A 125 -53.57 -23.90 5.56
N MET A 126 -53.40 -24.04 4.24
CA MET A 126 -54.51 -24.30 3.32
C MET A 126 -55.12 -25.69 3.54
N ASN A 127 -54.32 -26.71 3.91
CA ASN A 127 -54.81 -28.03 4.31
C ASN A 127 -55.65 -27.96 5.59
N ILE A 128 -55.17 -27.25 6.61
CA ILE A 128 -55.88 -27.07 7.86
C ILE A 128 -57.20 -26.34 7.63
N ALA A 129 -57.18 -25.25 6.87
CA ALA A 129 -58.37 -24.45 6.53
C ALA A 129 -59.38 -25.32 5.76
N GLY A 130 -58.97 -26.07 4.74
CA GLY A 130 -59.86 -26.97 3.99
C GLY A 130 -60.46 -28.07 4.86
N ASN A 131 -59.73 -28.63 5.80
CA ASN A 131 -60.20 -29.66 6.71
C ASN A 131 -61.22 -29.13 7.76
N VAL A 132 -61.05 -27.88 8.20
CA VAL A 132 -62.03 -27.23 9.10
C VAL A 132 -63.39 -27.08 8.43
N PHE A 133 -63.42 -26.76 7.12
CA PHE A 133 -64.68 -26.64 6.36
C PHE A 133 -65.36 -27.96 6.04
N THR A 134 -64.61 -29.07 5.98
CA THR A 134 -65.14 -30.40 5.59
C THR A 134 -65.42 -31.34 6.77
N LEU A 135 -65.26 -30.91 8.03
CA LEU A 135 -65.52 -31.67 9.27
C LEU A 135 -64.87 -33.10 9.34
N ARG A 136 -63.80 -33.35 8.60
CA ARG A 136 -63.07 -34.60 8.60
C ARG A 136 -61.92 -34.58 9.61
N GLY A 137 -61.90 -35.57 10.47
CA GLY A 137 -61.21 -35.67 11.74
C GLY A 137 -59.68 -35.61 11.78
N ARG A 138 -59.08 -35.88 12.98
CA ARG A 138 -57.65 -35.74 13.36
C ARG A 138 -56.60 -36.33 12.40
N MET A 139 -56.92 -37.39 11.65
CA MET A 139 -56.00 -38.03 10.70
C MET A 139 -55.60 -37.08 9.55
N LEU A 140 -56.48 -36.21 9.09
CA LEU A 140 -56.15 -35.26 8.01
C LEU A 140 -55.30 -34.08 8.46
N PHE A 141 -55.23 -33.75 9.74
CA PHE A 141 -54.31 -32.73 10.26
C PHE A 141 -52.84 -33.19 10.07
N TRP A 142 -52.53 -34.43 10.45
CA TRP A 142 -51.21 -34.99 10.28
C TRP A 142 -50.79 -35.12 8.80
N ALA A 143 -51.72 -35.48 7.91
CA ALA A 143 -51.50 -35.50 6.48
C ALA A 143 -51.14 -34.12 5.90
N GLY A 144 -51.81 -33.06 6.36
CA GLY A 144 -51.51 -31.69 5.96
C GLY A 144 -50.14 -31.19 6.44
N LEU A 145 -49.76 -31.56 7.67
CA LEU A 145 -48.43 -31.26 8.22
C LEU A 145 -47.32 -32.00 7.47
N PHE A 146 -47.55 -33.28 7.14
CA PHE A 146 -46.65 -34.10 6.37
C PHE A 146 -46.44 -33.53 4.96
N GLU A 147 -47.48 -33.08 4.25
CA GLU A 147 -47.39 -32.46 2.96
C GLU A 147 -46.56 -31.17 3.02
N GLY A 148 -46.76 -30.31 4.04
CA GLY A 148 -45.95 -29.09 4.24
C GLY A 148 -44.48 -29.38 4.45
N CYS A 149 -44.16 -30.41 5.26
CA CYS A 149 -42.77 -30.86 5.44
C CYS A 149 -42.14 -31.41 4.15
N MET A 150 -42.92 -32.15 3.34
CA MET A 150 -42.50 -32.61 2.01
C MET A 150 -42.20 -31.45 1.07
N VAL A 151 -43.07 -30.42 1.02
CA VAL A 151 -42.84 -29.20 0.22
C VAL A 151 -41.56 -28.50 0.64
N LEU A 152 -41.32 -28.36 1.95
CA LEU A 152 -40.11 -27.75 2.49
C LEU A 152 -38.85 -28.53 2.06
N GLY A 153 -38.86 -29.85 2.26
CA GLY A 153 -37.75 -30.74 1.88
C GLY A 153 -37.46 -30.69 0.38
N ILE A 154 -38.50 -30.80 -0.46
CA ILE A 154 -38.37 -30.76 -1.92
C ILE A 154 -37.84 -29.38 -2.38
N THR A 155 -38.31 -28.28 -1.78
CA THR A 155 -37.82 -26.93 -2.12
C THR A 155 -36.33 -26.80 -1.85
N MET A 156 -35.84 -27.34 -0.73
CA MET A 156 -34.43 -27.34 -0.38
C MET A 156 -33.59 -28.23 -1.30
N CYS A 157 -34.08 -29.43 -1.62
CA CYS A 157 -33.41 -30.34 -2.57
C CYS A 157 -33.31 -29.74 -3.97
N LEU A 158 -34.40 -29.19 -4.50
CA LEU A 158 -34.42 -28.55 -5.81
C LEU A 158 -33.51 -27.32 -5.87
N TYR A 159 -33.46 -26.54 -4.79
CA TYR A 159 -32.51 -25.43 -4.69
C TYR A 159 -31.05 -25.91 -4.74
N TRP A 160 -30.70 -26.96 -4.01
CA TRP A 160 -29.37 -27.54 -4.01
C TRP A 160 -28.98 -28.09 -5.39
N ILE A 161 -29.88 -28.84 -6.01
CA ILE A 161 -29.69 -29.40 -7.36
C ILE A 161 -29.52 -28.26 -8.39
N ALA A 162 -30.30 -27.17 -8.30
CA ALA A 162 -30.18 -26.02 -9.20
C ALA A 162 -28.90 -25.21 -9.00
N LYS A 163 -28.28 -25.27 -7.82
CA LYS A 163 -27.04 -24.53 -7.50
C LYS A 163 -25.80 -25.16 -8.17
N VAL A 164 -25.76 -26.49 -8.29
CA VAL A 164 -24.62 -27.22 -8.87
C VAL A 164 -24.39 -26.88 -10.35
N PRO A 165 -25.40 -26.91 -11.26
CA PRO A 165 -25.20 -26.57 -12.65
C PRO A 165 -24.84 -25.10 -12.88
N GLN A 166 -25.30 -24.17 -12.01
CA GLN A 166 -24.94 -22.76 -12.13
C GLN A 166 -23.44 -22.53 -11.88
N LYS A 167 -22.86 -23.16 -10.84
CA LYS A 167 -21.40 -23.09 -10.61
C LYS A 167 -20.62 -23.64 -11.81
N TRP A 168 -21.09 -24.71 -12.41
CA TRP A 168 -20.44 -25.34 -13.56
C TRP A 168 -20.57 -24.52 -14.85
N LEU A 169 -21.75 -23.94 -15.11
CA LEU A 169 -21.99 -23.04 -16.25
C LEU A 169 -21.15 -21.76 -16.16
N TYR A 170 -20.95 -21.21 -14.97
CA TYR A 170 -20.05 -20.06 -14.79
C TYR A 170 -18.60 -20.41 -15.12
N ARG A 171 -18.13 -21.59 -14.77
CA ARG A 171 -16.79 -22.05 -15.15
C ARG A 171 -16.64 -22.18 -16.67
N LEU A 172 -17.66 -22.72 -17.35
CA LEU A 172 -17.67 -22.84 -18.81
C LEU A 172 -17.81 -21.49 -19.54
N GLU A 173 -18.61 -20.56 -19.00
CA GLU A 173 -18.77 -19.22 -19.60
C GLU A 173 -17.49 -18.39 -19.49
N GLU A 174 -16.69 -18.61 -18.44
CA GLU A 174 -15.41 -17.95 -18.24
C GLU A 174 -14.32 -18.56 -19.14
N GLU A 175 -14.34 -19.87 -19.38
CA GLU A 175 -13.46 -20.53 -20.36
C GLU A 175 -13.77 -20.11 -21.81
N THR A 176 -15.04 -19.80 -22.13
CA THR A 176 -15.45 -19.37 -23.45
C THR A 176 -15.38 -17.86 -23.68
N ARG A 177 -15.29 -17.06 -22.63
CA ARG A 177 -14.97 -15.63 -22.76
C ARG A 177 -13.50 -15.49 -23.15
N LYS A 178 -13.21 -15.61 -24.43
CA LYS A 178 -11.98 -15.05 -24.98
C LYS A 178 -11.97 -13.59 -24.58
N LYS A 179 -11.06 -13.20 -23.64
CA LYS A 179 -10.78 -11.78 -23.36
C LYS A 179 -10.60 -11.11 -24.71
N PRO A 180 -11.24 -9.98 -25.00
CA PRO A 180 -11.04 -9.33 -26.27
C PRO A 180 -9.54 -9.07 -26.40
N VAL A 181 -8.93 -9.56 -27.47
CA VAL A 181 -7.51 -9.45 -27.83
C VAL A 181 -7.00 -8.02 -27.68
N MET A 182 -7.91 -7.06 -27.83
CA MET A 182 -7.65 -5.63 -27.72
C MET A 182 -7.27 -5.17 -26.30
N VAL A 183 -7.85 -5.75 -25.23
CA VAL A 183 -7.52 -5.40 -23.84
C VAL A 183 -6.16 -5.97 -23.43
N LEU A 184 -5.79 -7.13 -23.94
CA LEU A 184 -4.47 -7.72 -23.72
C LEU A 184 -3.37 -6.92 -24.42
N GLN A 185 -3.61 -6.45 -25.66
CA GLN A 185 -2.67 -5.60 -26.40
C GLN A 185 -2.49 -4.23 -25.73
N GLU A 186 -3.54 -3.64 -25.16
CA GLU A 186 -3.45 -2.35 -24.48
C GLU A 186 -2.67 -2.46 -23.16
N LYS A 187 -2.86 -3.56 -22.41
CA LYS A 187 -2.08 -3.86 -21.20
C LYS A 187 -0.60 -4.12 -21.50
N GLU A 188 -0.32 -4.88 -22.54
CA GLU A 188 1.04 -5.21 -22.99
C GLU A 188 1.77 -3.95 -23.49
N TYR A 189 1.08 -3.07 -24.19
CA TYR A 189 1.60 -1.77 -24.61
C TYR A 189 1.91 -0.85 -23.42
N GLN A 190 1.07 -0.83 -22.39
CA GLN A 190 1.33 -0.02 -21.18
C GLN A 190 2.57 -0.53 -20.41
N ILE A 191 2.74 -1.85 -20.30
CA ILE A 191 3.92 -2.46 -19.68
C ILE A 191 5.19 -2.10 -20.46
N GLN A 192 5.18 -2.28 -21.80
CA GLN A 192 6.30 -1.89 -22.66
C GLN A 192 6.64 -0.40 -22.53
N ARG A 193 5.65 0.45 -22.37
CA ARG A 193 5.87 1.89 -22.17
C ARG A 193 6.50 2.21 -20.82
N MET A 194 6.10 1.50 -19.75
CA MET A 194 6.74 1.60 -18.44
C MET A 194 8.19 1.14 -18.46
N GLU A 195 8.46 0.00 -19.10
CA GLU A 195 9.82 -0.52 -19.26
C GLU A 195 10.70 0.42 -20.10
N SER A 196 10.16 0.99 -21.18
CA SER A 196 10.87 1.97 -21.99
C SER A 196 11.17 3.26 -21.23
N PHE A 197 10.26 3.70 -20.37
CA PHE A 197 10.46 4.86 -19.51
C PHE A 197 11.54 4.57 -18.45
N ALA A 198 11.49 3.42 -17.78
CA ALA A 198 12.51 2.99 -16.83
C ALA A 198 13.90 2.92 -17.48
N PHE A 199 14.00 2.36 -18.68
CA PHE A 199 15.24 2.30 -19.45
C PHE A 199 15.79 3.71 -19.78
N ALA A 200 14.93 4.65 -20.18
CA ALA A 200 15.33 6.01 -20.45
C ALA A 200 15.84 6.75 -19.20
N VAL A 201 15.18 6.54 -18.05
CA VAL A 201 15.59 7.10 -16.76
C VAL A 201 16.90 6.50 -16.28
N ASN A 202 17.11 5.18 -16.45
CA ASN A 202 18.38 4.52 -16.18
C ASN A 202 19.52 5.09 -17.05
N GLY A 203 19.27 5.29 -18.34
CA GLY A 203 20.26 5.91 -19.22
C GLY A 203 20.64 7.33 -18.78
N LEU A 204 19.70 8.09 -18.22
CA LEU A 204 19.97 9.41 -17.65
C LEU A 204 20.77 9.30 -16.34
N SER A 205 20.45 8.32 -15.48
CA SER A 205 21.22 8.01 -14.28
C SER A 205 22.68 7.70 -14.61
N ASP A 206 22.91 6.80 -15.57
CA ASP A 206 24.26 6.44 -16.02
C ASP A 206 25.05 7.65 -16.53
N ALA A 207 24.40 8.56 -17.25
CA ALA A 207 25.04 9.79 -17.71
C ALA A 207 25.47 10.67 -16.52
N PHE A 208 24.63 10.85 -15.50
CA PHE A 208 24.98 11.60 -14.30
C PHE A 208 26.09 10.89 -13.49
N PHE A 209 26.06 9.57 -13.37
CA PHE A 209 27.15 8.80 -12.72
C PHE A 209 28.49 9.01 -13.44
N SER A 210 28.49 8.97 -14.76
CA SER A 210 29.72 9.20 -15.54
C SER A 210 30.32 10.60 -15.33
N MET A 211 29.46 11.59 -15.07
CA MET A 211 29.84 12.97 -14.80
C MET A 211 30.17 13.26 -13.33
N SER A 212 29.99 12.28 -12.45
CA SER A 212 30.10 12.45 -10.98
C SER A 212 31.45 12.04 -10.41
N GLN A 213 32.48 11.90 -11.23
CA GLN A 213 33.81 11.48 -10.77
C GLN A 213 34.56 12.64 -10.10
N PRO A 214 34.81 12.62 -8.78
CA PRO A 214 35.54 13.66 -8.11
C PRO A 214 37.04 13.59 -8.50
N LYS A 215 37.68 14.75 -8.47
CA LYS A 215 39.12 14.85 -8.62
C LYS A 215 39.78 14.77 -7.25
N GLU A 216 40.51 13.72 -6.96
CA GLU A 216 41.00 13.42 -5.61
C GLU A 216 42.01 14.42 -5.04
N LYS A 217 42.81 15.07 -5.86
CA LYS A 217 43.78 16.11 -5.44
C LYS A 217 44.12 17.00 -6.63
N VAL A 218 44.67 18.19 -6.33
CA VAL A 218 45.28 19.04 -7.35
C VAL A 218 46.38 18.25 -8.03
N PRO A 219 46.26 17.89 -9.31
CA PRO A 219 47.23 17.03 -9.96
C PRO A 219 48.54 17.78 -10.15
N MET A 220 49.66 17.05 -10.12
CA MET A 220 50.99 17.63 -10.38
C MET A 220 51.07 18.37 -11.72
N ASP A 221 50.22 18.05 -12.68
CA ASP A 221 50.09 18.74 -13.97
C ASP A 221 49.54 20.18 -13.83
N ALA A 222 48.88 20.48 -12.71
CA ALA A 222 48.41 21.85 -12.43
C ALA A 222 49.55 22.86 -12.23
N VAL A 223 50.78 22.37 -11.94
CA VAL A 223 51.96 23.23 -11.85
C VAL A 223 52.19 24.02 -13.15
N SER A 224 51.95 23.40 -14.31
CA SER A 224 52.10 24.08 -15.61
C SER A 224 51.08 25.21 -15.80
N THR A 225 49.85 25.03 -15.30
CA THR A 225 48.80 26.06 -15.36
C THR A 225 49.11 27.21 -14.39
N LEU A 226 49.53 26.87 -13.17
CA LEU A 226 49.96 27.84 -12.16
C LEU A 226 51.19 28.62 -12.65
N GLU A 227 52.16 27.94 -13.28
CA GLU A 227 53.37 28.56 -13.88
C GLU A 227 52.97 29.61 -14.93
N GLN A 228 52.04 29.28 -15.83
CA GLN A 228 51.57 30.19 -16.85
C GLN A 228 50.82 31.39 -16.24
N GLU A 229 50.01 31.17 -15.22
CA GLU A 229 49.26 32.24 -14.57
C GLU A 229 50.17 33.22 -13.82
N VAL A 230 51.09 32.70 -12.99
CA VAL A 230 52.01 33.51 -12.20
C VAL A 230 52.98 34.26 -13.09
N THR A 231 53.59 33.56 -14.08
CA THR A 231 54.53 34.22 -15.02
C THR A 231 53.84 35.19 -15.92
N GLY A 232 52.61 34.92 -16.41
CA GLY A 232 51.85 35.79 -17.27
C GLY A 232 51.49 37.11 -16.58
N LYS A 233 51.18 37.08 -15.27
CA LYS A 233 50.87 38.32 -14.51
C LYS A 233 52.10 39.13 -14.12
N LEU A 234 53.12 38.50 -13.64
CA LEU A 234 54.26 39.20 -13.03
C LEU A 234 55.43 39.37 -14.02
N CYS A 235 55.84 38.30 -14.71
CA CYS A 235 57.00 38.37 -15.57
C CYS A 235 56.76 39.18 -16.85
N ALA A 236 55.50 39.19 -17.36
CA ALA A 236 55.16 39.96 -18.56
C ALA A 236 55.24 41.48 -18.38
N SER A 237 55.07 42.00 -17.15
CA SER A 237 55.16 43.40 -16.79
C SER A 237 56.47 43.82 -16.09
N CYS A 238 57.42 42.90 -15.94
CA CYS A 238 58.66 43.11 -15.21
C CYS A 238 59.74 43.75 -16.11
N ASP A 239 60.33 44.84 -15.66
CA ASP A 239 61.42 45.54 -16.40
C ASP A 239 62.66 44.62 -16.65
N GLY A 240 62.89 43.64 -15.80
CA GLY A 240 63.97 42.64 -15.92
C GLY A 240 63.62 41.41 -16.77
N CYS A 241 62.43 41.34 -17.39
CA CYS A 241 61.93 40.13 -18.09
C CYS A 241 62.88 39.66 -19.20
N ALA A 242 63.35 40.57 -20.06
CA ALA A 242 64.20 40.21 -21.17
C ALA A 242 65.51 39.57 -20.73
N ILE A 243 66.16 40.11 -19.70
CA ILE A 243 67.43 39.53 -19.16
C ILE A 243 67.16 38.19 -18.46
N CYS A 244 66.09 38.13 -17.69
CA CYS A 244 65.66 36.92 -16.96
C CYS A 244 65.41 35.70 -17.87
N TRP A 245 64.73 35.91 -18.98
CA TRP A 245 64.29 34.80 -19.85
C TRP A 245 65.25 34.49 -20.99
N ASN A 246 66.13 35.44 -21.38
CA ASN A 246 67.10 35.18 -22.44
C ASN A 246 68.39 34.44 -21.96
N GLU A 247 68.91 34.76 -20.77
CA GLU A 247 70.19 34.22 -20.31
C GLU A 247 70.07 32.90 -19.50
N ASN A 248 68.95 32.62 -18.82
CA ASN A 248 68.82 31.48 -17.91
C ASN A 248 67.44 30.84 -17.88
N ARG A 249 66.76 30.75 -18.99
CA ARG A 249 65.35 30.25 -19.08
C ARG A 249 65.08 28.95 -18.33
N MET A 250 65.93 27.91 -18.57
CA MET A 250 65.72 26.60 -17.93
C MET A 250 65.88 26.63 -16.40
N ARG A 251 66.83 27.35 -15.89
CA ARG A 251 67.10 27.47 -14.44
C ARG A 251 66.00 28.21 -13.75
N ARG A 252 65.47 29.27 -14.33
CA ARG A 252 64.38 30.08 -13.76
C ARG A 252 63.04 29.37 -13.82
N GLN A 253 62.78 28.69 -14.92
CA GLN A 253 61.59 27.85 -15.02
C GLN A 253 61.60 26.72 -13.98
N GLY A 254 62.75 26.10 -13.77
CA GLY A 254 62.96 25.11 -12.72
C GLY A 254 62.73 25.65 -11.30
N GLY A 255 63.21 26.88 -11.03
CA GLY A 255 63.02 27.56 -9.74
C GLY A 255 61.54 27.94 -9.49
N ILE A 256 60.84 28.46 -10.50
CA ILE A 256 59.43 28.77 -10.41
C ILE A 256 58.60 27.48 -10.14
N ARG A 257 58.91 26.40 -10.83
CA ARG A 257 58.25 25.11 -10.58
C ARG A 257 58.54 24.59 -9.19
N ALA A 258 59.78 24.70 -8.68
CA ALA A 258 60.14 24.31 -7.33
C ALA A 258 59.34 25.12 -6.28
N LEU A 259 59.20 26.46 -6.49
CA LEU A 259 58.34 27.29 -5.68
C LEU A 259 56.86 26.82 -5.70
N LEU A 260 56.31 26.55 -6.87
CA LEU A 260 54.92 26.07 -7.01
C LEU A 260 54.73 24.68 -6.36
N TYR A 261 55.70 23.76 -6.46
CA TYR A 261 55.65 22.50 -5.73
C TYR A 261 55.67 22.72 -4.21
N ALA A 262 56.46 23.66 -3.70
CA ALA A 262 56.49 23.99 -2.28
C ALA A 262 55.13 24.59 -1.81
N VAL A 263 54.50 25.44 -2.66
CA VAL A 263 53.15 25.98 -2.41
C VAL A 263 52.10 24.85 -2.38
N ILE A 264 52.12 23.93 -3.33
CA ILE A 264 51.21 22.78 -3.41
C ILE A 264 51.35 21.86 -2.18
N ASN A 265 52.57 21.78 -1.64
CA ASN A 265 52.85 21.00 -0.42
C ASN A 265 52.56 21.79 0.87
N HIS A 266 51.78 22.90 0.78
CA HIS A 266 51.35 23.71 1.92
C HIS A 266 52.51 24.31 2.77
N SER A 267 53.61 24.69 2.14
CA SER A 267 54.69 25.43 2.84
C SER A 267 54.21 26.80 3.29
N SER A 268 54.59 27.22 4.50
CA SER A 268 54.17 28.55 5.02
C SER A 268 54.80 29.71 4.20
N LYS A 269 54.10 30.84 4.14
CA LYS A 269 54.57 32.04 3.47
C LYS A 269 55.98 32.47 3.90
N GLU A 270 56.23 32.38 5.22
CA GLU A 270 57.51 32.70 5.80
C GLU A 270 58.64 31.75 5.34
N ALA A 271 58.36 30.45 5.26
CA ALA A 271 59.31 29.46 4.73
C ALA A 271 59.62 29.72 3.25
N LEU A 272 58.62 30.01 2.44
CA LEU A 272 58.76 30.30 1.02
C LEU A 272 59.55 31.59 0.74
N LEU A 273 59.47 32.59 1.62
CA LEU A 273 60.26 33.80 1.53
C LEU A 273 61.70 33.66 2.00
N GLN A 274 61.95 32.73 2.96
CA GLN A 274 63.30 32.44 3.46
C GLN A 274 64.11 31.62 2.45
N GLU A 275 63.47 30.66 1.78
CA GLU A 275 64.09 29.75 0.81
C GLU A 275 63.89 30.35 -0.59
N SER A 276 64.92 31.10 -1.13
CA SER A 276 64.80 31.73 -2.43
C SER A 276 64.89 30.67 -3.55
N TYR A 277 63.78 30.24 -4.05
CA TYR A 277 63.67 29.28 -5.18
C TYR A 277 64.08 29.88 -6.53
N VAL A 278 64.03 31.20 -6.68
CA VAL A 278 64.36 31.91 -7.93
C VAL A 278 65.44 32.94 -7.66
N ASP A 279 66.69 32.62 -7.96
CA ASP A 279 67.85 33.51 -7.77
C ASP A 279 67.68 34.88 -8.45
N ASN A 280 68.02 35.93 -7.76
CA ASN A 280 68.01 37.33 -8.27
C ASN A 280 66.69 37.79 -8.91
N CYS A 281 65.55 37.29 -8.46
CA CYS A 281 64.25 37.79 -8.90
C CYS A 281 63.90 39.08 -8.14
N VAL A 282 63.73 40.20 -8.86
CA VAL A 282 63.41 41.53 -8.27
C VAL A 282 62.00 41.54 -7.63
N GLN A 283 61.08 40.72 -8.16
CA GLN A 283 59.68 40.62 -7.70
C GLN A 283 59.41 39.28 -7.01
N TYR A 284 60.39 38.72 -6.27
CA TYR A 284 60.28 37.38 -5.65
C TYR A 284 59.15 37.35 -4.60
N ALA A 285 59.04 38.38 -3.75
CA ALA A 285 57.98 38.45 -2.74
C ALA A 285 56.58 38.49 -3.38
N ASP A 286 56.43 39.27 -4.43
CA ASP A 286 55.16 39.36 -5.17
C ASP A 286 54.84 38.02 -5.90
N MET A 287 55.90 37.31 -6.35
CA MET A 287 55.77 36.00 -6.97
C MET A 287 55.27 34.92 -5.96
N VAL A 288 55.79 34.94 -4.73
CA VAL A 288 55.28 34.06 -3.66
C VAL A 288 53.83 34.37 -3.32
N GLU A 289 53.46 35.62 -3.26
CA GLU A 289 52.09 36.05 -2.95
C GLU A 289 51.11 35.65 -4.06
N GLU A 290 51.47 35.93 -5.34
CA GLU A 290 50.62 35.54 -6.47
C GLU A 290 50.54 34.00 -6.61
N ALA A 291 51.61 33.29 -6.33
CA ALA A 291 51.60 31.81 -6.32
C ALA A 291 50.66 31.24 -5.27
N LEU A 292 50.64 31.79 -4.05
CA LEU A 292 49.70 31.42 -3.01
C LEU A 292 48.26 31.73 -3.37
N GLN A 293 48.02 32.93 -3.93
CA GLN A 293 46.67 33.35 -4.38
C GLN A 293 46.19 32.48 -5.55
N ALA A 294 47.02 32.18 -6.53
CA ALA A 294 46.70 31.34 -7.67
C ALA A 294 46.39 29.90 -7.22
N PHE A 295 47.15 29.39 -6.25
CA PHE A 295 46.89 28.09 -5.67
C PHE A 295 45.58 28.03 -4.90
N SER A 296 45.27 29.06 -4.07
CA SER A 296 44.00 29.15 -3.34
C SER A 296 42.80 29.22 -4.30
N ARG A 297 42.93 29.98 -5.43
CA ARG A 297 41.90 29.99 -6.48
C ARG A 297 41.72 28.60 -7.11
N LEU A 298 42.80 27.88 -7.34
CA LEU A 298 42.77 26.53 -7.89
C LEU A 298 42.12 25.55 -6.93
N GLU A 299 42.48 25.54 -5.64
CA GLU A 299 41.85 24.71 -4.61
C GLU A 299 40.34 24.97 -4.53
N LEU A 300 39.93 26.25 -4.53
CA LEU A 300 38.52 26.61 -4.54
C LEU A 300 37.78 26.04 -5.75
N ASN A 301 38.38 26.17 -6.95
CA ASN A 301 37.79 25.59 -8.17
C ASN A 301 37.65 24.08 -8.11
N TYR A 302 38.61 23.36 -7.50
CA TYR A 302 38.53 21.91 -7.28
C TYR A 302 37.45 21.55 -6.25
N ALA A 303 37.35 22.30 -5.16
CA ALA A 303 36.31 22.12 -4.16
C ALA A 303 34.91 22.30 -4.78
N TRP A 304 34.71 23.36 -5.58
CA TRP A 304 33.47 23.59 -6.31
C TRP A 304 33.17 22.47 -7.31
N HIS A 305 34.18 21.99 -8.04
CA HIS A 305 34.01 20.90 -8.99
C HIS A 305 33.58 19.61 -8.26
N ASN A 306 34.24 19.27 -7.14
CA ASN A 306 33.91 18.09 -6.37
C ASN A 306 32.49 18.16 -5.80
N ARG A 307 32.07 19.33 -5.29
CA ARG A 307 30.69 19.55 -4.82
C ARG A 307 29.66 19.37 -5.96
N LEU A 308 29.97 19.83 -7.17
CA LEU A 308 29.14 19.55 -8.34
C LEU A 308 29.08 18.07 -8.70
N CYS A 309 30.19 17.35 -8.54
CA CYS A 309 30.24 15.90 -8.77
C CYS A 309 29.40 15.14 -7.72
N GLU A 310 29.47 15.54 -6.46
CA GLU A 310 28.62 15.00 -5.38
C GLU A 310 27.13 15.21 -5.68
N ASN A 311 26.74 16.42 -6.05
CA ASN A 311 25.36 16.72 -6.42
C ASN A 311 24.88 15.87 -7.62
N ARG A 312 25.73 15.68 -8.64
CA ARG A 312 25.41 14.80 -9.79
C ARG A 312 25.28 13.35 -9.37
N TYR A 313 26.13 12.86 -8.47
CA TYR A 313 26.04 11.52 -7.91
C TYR A 313 24.70 11.27 -7.20
N VAL A 314 24.26 12.24 -6.38
CA VAL A 314 22.97 12.20 -5.70
C VAL A 314 21.81 12.13 -6.70
N ILE A 315 21.81 13.00 -7.72
CA ILE A 315 20.78 12.99 -8.78
C ILE A 315 20.75 11.64 -9.50
N ALA A 316 21.92 11.07 -9.80
CA ALA A 316 22.03 9.75 -10.44
C ALA A 316 21.38 8.66 -9.57
N GLN A 317 21.66 8.63 -8.26
CA GLN A 317 21.03 7.68 -7.35
C GLN A 317 19.50 7.84 -7.28
N GLN A 318 18.99 9.07 -7.32
CA GLN A 318 17.54 9.31 -7.32
C GLN A 318 16.89 8.79 -8.61
N LEU A 319 17.51 9.02 -9.75
CA LEU A 319 17.02 8.53 -11.05
C LEU A 319 17.05 7.00 -11.13
N ASP A 320 18.13 6.35 -10.67
CA ASP A 320 18.24 4.89 -10.59
C ASP A 320 17.14 4.28 -9.71
N ALA A 321 16.89 4.88 -8.55
CA ALA A 321 15.82 4.49 -7.65
C ALA A 321 14.42 4.59 -8.28
N MET A 322 14.16 5.69 -9.01
CA MET A 322 12.89 5.88 -9.74
C MET A 322 12.70 4.85 -10.86
N ALA A 323 13.75 4.58 -11.62
CA ALA A 323 13.73 3.58 -12.68
C ALA A 323 13.45 2.18 -12.12
N GLY A 324 14.10 1.80 -11.03
CA GLY A 324 13.88 0.53 -10.34
C GLY A 324 12.43 0.34 -9.88
N LEU A 325 11.80 1.38 -9.33
CA LEU A 325 10.37 1.36 -8.97
C LEU A 325 9.47 1.11 -10.16
N VAL A 326 9.69 1.81 -11.26
CA VAL A 326 8.86 1.67 -12.46
C VAL A 326 9.01 0.27 -13.06
N GLU A 327 10.22 -0.31 -13.05
CA GLU A 327 10.45 -1.70 -13.45
C GLU A 327 9.72 -2.70 -12.54
N GLU A 328 9.75 -2.48 -11.24
CA GLU A 328 9.07 -3.34 -10.27
C GLU A 328 7.55 -3.33 -10.49
N TRP A 329 6.94 -2.17 -10.72
CA TRP A 329 5.53 -2.03 -11.07
C TRP A 329 5.17 -2.71 -12.40
N ALA A 330 6.03 -2.62 -13.41
CA ALA A 330 5.83 -3.30 -14.68
C ALA A 330 5.85 -4.84 -14.50
N LYS A 331 6.79 -5.36 -13.70
CA LYS A 331 6.95 -6.81 -13.42
C LYS A 331 5.87 -7.37 -12.51
N ALA A 332 5.39 -6.60 -11.53
CA ALA A 332 4.38 -7.05 -10.57
C ALA A 332 3.05 -7.43 -11.24
N ARG A 333 2.65 -6.76 -12.32
CA ARG A 333 1.39 -7.01 -13.04
C ARG A 333 1.38 -8.28 -13.90
N VAL A 334 2.51 -8.88 -14.23
CA VAL A 334 2.60 -10.01 -15.19
C VAL A 334 2.33 -11.38 -14.57
N LYS A 335 2.57 -11.59 -13.28
CA LYS A 335 2.48 -12.92 -12.61
C LYS A 335 1.07 -13.39 -12.21
N MET A 336 0.01 -12.67 -12.50
CA MET A 336 -1.20 -12.62 -11.70
C MET A 336 -2.34 -13.58 -12.03
N ASP A 337 -2.59 -13.95 -13.26
CA ASP A 337 -3.94 -14.46 -13.65
C ASP A 337 -4.08 -16.00 -13.72
N MET A 338 -3.01 -16.77 -13.70
CA MET A 338 -3.13 -18.23 -13.96
C MET A 338 -3.46 -19.08 -12.73
N GLN A 339 -3.01 -18.69 -11.55
CA GLN A 339 -3.12 -19.51 -10.33
C GLN A 339 -4.53 -19.46 -9.71
N TYR A 340 -5.24 -18.34 -9.86
CA TYR A 340 -6.51 -18.07 -9.15
C TYR A 340 -7.78 -18.22 -10.01
N LYS A 341 -7.73 -18.84 -11.19
CA LYS A 341 -8.89 -18.99 -12.10
C LYS A 341 -10.14 -19.56 -11.43
N ASN A 342 -9.98 -20.57 -10.60
CA ASN A 342 -11.10 -21.20 -9.91
C ASN A 342 -11.71 -20.29 -8.84
N THR A 343 -10.85 -19.58 -8.10
CA THR A 343 -11.23 -18.61 -7.07
C THR A 343 -11.94 -17.41 -7.70
N MET A 344 -11.48 -16.95 -8.86
CA MET A 344 -12.12 -15.88 -9.63
C MET A 344 -13.56 -16.23 -10.01
N ALA A 345 -13.81 -17.44 -10.50
CA ALA A 345 -15.15 -17.91 -10.83
C ALA A 345 -16.07 -17.98 -9.61
N GLU A 346 -15.51 -18.35 -8.46
CA GLU A 346 -16.24 -18.43 -7.19
C GLU A 346 -16.59 -17.04 -6.67
N ILE A 347 -15.68 -16.09 -6.73
CA ILE A 347 -15.93 -14.67 -6.39
C ILE A 347 -17.03 -14.10 -7.26
N VAL A 348 -16.97 -14.26 -8.59
CA VAL A 348 -18.01 -13.77 -9.50
C VAL A 348 -19.38 -14.36 -9.16
N TYR A 349 -19.42 -15.62 -8.78
CA TYR A 349 -20.66 -16.28 -8.37
C TYR A 349 -21.21 -15.68 -7.07
N GLU A 350 -20.41 -15.59 -6.00
CA GLU A 350 -20.85 -15.07 -4.72
C GLU A 350 -21.24 -13.58 -4.78
N VAL A 351 -20.50 -12.77 -5.54
CA VAL A 351 -20.79 -11.34 -5.78
C VAL A 351 -22.13 -11.17 -6.50
N LYS A 352 -22.41 -11.97 -7.52
CA LYS A 352 -23.72 -11.94 -8.24
C LYS A 352 -24.89 -12.37 -7.34
N GLU A 353 -24.70 -13.34 -6.46
CA GLU A 353 -25.73 -13.73 -5.48
C GLU A 353 -26.13 -12.59 -4.55
N LYS A 354 -25.22 -11.67 -4.25
CA LYS A 354 -25.46 -10.47 -3.47
C LYS A 354 -26.08 -9.31 -4.29
N GLY A 355 -26.33 -9.50 -5.59
CA GLY A 355 -26.88 -8.47 -6.46
C GLY A 355 -25.87 -7.44 -6.96
N LEU A 356 -24.60 -7.75 -6.86
CA LEU A 356 -23.49 -6.94 -7.35
C LEU A 356 -23.00 -7.46 -8.71
N LEU A 357 -22.37 -6.61 -9.48
CA LEU A 357 -21.64 -6.91 -10.70
C LEU A 357 -20.18 -6.57 -10.46
N ILE A 358 -19.30 -7.43 -10.95
CA ILE A 358 -17.85 -7.20 -10.92
C ILE A 358 -17.34 -7.30 -12.35
N GLU A 359 -16.53 -6.34 -12.75
CA GLU A 359 -15.93 -6.24 -14.08
C GLU A 359 -14.44 -5.99 -13.94
N ASP A 360 -13.63 -6.49 -14.88
CA ASP A 360 -12.18 -6.31 -14.98
C ASP A 360 -11.48 -6.45 -13.61
N PHE A 361 -11.66 -7.60 -12.95
CA PHE A 361 -11.07 -7.84 -11.65
C PHE A 361 -9.88 -8.81 -11.72
N HIS A 362 -8.95 -8.58 -10.82
CA HIS A 362 -7.69 -9.32 -10.72
C HIS A 362 -7.49 -9.82 -9.31
N ILE A 363 -6.87 -11.00 -9.19
CA ILE A 363 -6.36 -11.54 -7.93
C ILE A 363 -4.87 -11.70 -8.09
N TYR A 364 -4.12 -11.15 -7.15
CA TYR A 364 -2.67 -11.20 -7.16
C TYR A 364 -2.09 -11.26 -5.75
N GLU A 365 -0.89 -11.78 -5.66
CA GLU A 365 -0.09 -11.74 -4.43
C GLU A 365 0.94 -10.63 -4.52
N GLU A 366 0.97 -9.76 -3.52
CA GLU A 366 1.95 -8.70 -3.36
C GLU A 366 2.57 -8.81 -1.96
N ASN A 367 3.88 -8.96 -1.88
CA ASN A 367 4.59 -9.09 -0.59
C ASN A 367 3.96 -10.14 0.35
N THR A 368 3.61 -11.31 -0.19
CA THR A 368 2.96 -12.44 0.54
C THR A 368 1.51 -12.23 0.97
N ARG A 369 0.88 -11.12 0.66
CA ARG A 369 -0.55 -10.86 0.90
C ARG A 369 -1.38 -11.07 -0.36
N LEU A 370 -2.60 -11.55 -0.18
CA LEU A 370 -3.55 -11.68 -1.27
C LEU A 370 -4.30 -10.35 -1.48
N CYS A 371 -4.33 -9.90 -2.74
CA CYS A 371 -5.01 -8.69 -3.18
C CYS A 371 -6.11 -9.06 -4.19
N VAL A 372 -7.28 -8.41 -4.06
CA VAL A 372 -8.39 -8.53 -5.02
C VAL A 372 -8.79 -7.14 -5.44
N GLU A 373 -8.62 -6.81 -6.69
CA GLU A 373 -8.91 -5.49 -7.24
C GLU A 373 -9.86 -5.61 -8.42
N GLY A 374 -10.86 -4.74 -8.52
CA GLY A 374 -11.79 -4.76 -9.63
C GLY A 374 -12.89 -3.71 -9.55
N TYR A 375 -13.55 -3.49 -10.69
CA TYR A 375 -14.69 -2.58 -10.76
C TYR A 375 -15.96 -3.27 -10.29
N VAL A 376 -16.59 -2.72 -9.26
CA VAL A 376 -17.80 -3.28 -8.66
C VAL A 376 -18.94 -2.28 -8.76
N SER A 377 -20.11 -2.75 -9.17
CA SER A 377 -21.33 -1.95 -9.29
C SER A 377 -22.54 -2.69 -8.73
N SER A 378 -23.58 -1.95 -8.36
CA SER A 378 -24.86 -2.51 -7.95
C SER A 378 -25.72 -2.82 -9.19
N LYS A 379 -26.39 -3.95 -9.17
CA LYS A 379 -27.37 -4.31 -10.21
C LYS A 379 -28.67 -3.51 -10.07
N TRP A 380 -28.93 -2.91 -8.94
CA TRP A 380 -30.20 -2.27 -8.57
C TRP A 380 -30.03 -0.76 -8.39
N ASN A 381 -31.11 0.02 -8.63
CA ASN A 381 -31.12 1.48 -8.40
C ASN A 381 -30.97 1.92 -6.94
N GLY A 382 -30.87 0.99 -6.00
CA GLY A 382 -30.60 1.25 -4.59
C GLY A 382 -29.16 0.92 -4.22
N GLY A 383 -28.53 1.76 -3.40
CA GLY A 383 -27.17 1.53 -2.92
C GLY A 383 -27.06 0.22 -2.12
N ILE A 384 -26.02 -0.55 -2.37
CA ILE A 384 -25.67 -1.78 -1.63
C ILE A 384 -24.45 -1.47 -0.77
N PRO A 385 -24.45 -1.77 0.54
CA PRO A 385 -23.26 -1.59 1.38
C PRO A 385 -22.07 -2.41 0.83
N VAL A 386 -20.90 -1.79 0.77
CA VAL A 386 -19.66 -2.46 0.31
C VAL A 386 -19.31 -3.72 1.13
N LYS A 387 -19.77 -3.79 2.37
CA LYS A 387 -19.64 -4.95 3.24
C LYS A 387 -20.19 -6.25 2.61
N HIS A 388 -21.21 -6.16 1.73
CA HIS A 388 -21.73 -7.34 1.02
C HIS A 388 -20.73 -7.86 -0.03
N TYR A 389 -19.96 -6.96 -0.65
CA TYR A 389 -18.86 -7.35 -1.54
C TYR A 389 -17.75 -8.03 -0.77
N LEU A 390 -17.29 -7.39 0.34
CA LEU A 390 -16.29 -7.94 1.24
C LEU A 390 -16.65 -9.37 1.67
N GLN A 391 -17.84 -9.57 2.22
CA GLN A 391 -18.33 -10.89 2.66
C GLN A 391 -18.41 -11.93 1.53
N ALA A 392 -18.71 -11.50 0.30
CA ALA A 392 -18.75 -12.42 -0.84
C ALA A 392 -17.35 -12.88 -1.24
N VAL A 393 -16.37 -11.97 -1.18
CA VAL A 393 -14.96 -12.27 -1.49
C VAL A 393 -14.34 -13.13 -0.37
N GLU A 394 -14.52 -12.78 0.90
CA GLU A 394 -14.05 -13.57 2.05
C GLU A 394 -14.55 -15.01 2.00
N LYS A 395 -15.84 -15.19 1.68
CA LYS A 395 -16.44 -16.50 1.56
C LYS A 395 -15.86 -17.34 0.42
N ALA A 396 -15.52 -16.69 -0.71
CA ALA A 396 -14.96 -17.38 -1.86
C ALA A 396 -13.47 -17.73 -1.68
N ILE A 397 -12.71 -16.85 -1.00
CA ILE A 397 -11.27 -17.02 -0.76
C ILE A 397 -11.02 -17.85 0.52
N ASN A 398 -11.96 -17.87 1.45
CA ASN A 398 -11.82 -18.46 2.79
C ASN A 398 -10.69 -17.82 3.62
N LYS A 399 -10.53 -16.50 3.49
CA LYS A 399 -9.61 -15.68 4.28
C LYS A 399 -10.30 -14.38 4.67
N SER A 400 -9.91 -13.80 5.80
CA SER A 400 -10.34 -12.46 6.21
C SER A 400 -9.73 -11.41 5.30
N MET A 401 -10.56 -10.46 4.83
CA MET A 401 -10.14 -9.41 3.91
C MET A 401 -10.54 -8.04 4.45
N ARG A 402 -9.75 -7.02 4.15
CA ARG A 402 -10.05 -5.63 4.48
C ARG A 402 -10.18 -4.78 3.23
N LEU A 403 -10.96 -3.72 3.32
CA LEU A 403 -11.10 -2.72 2.28
C LEU A 403 -9.90 -1.77 2.25
N GLY A 404 -9.47 -1.37 1.05
CA GLY A 404 -8.50 -0.29 0.88
C GLY A 404 -9.05 1.06 1.42
N LYS A 405 -8.15 1.97 1.80
CA LYS A 405 -8.48 3.26 2.46
C LYS A 405 -9.47 4.12 1.67
N ASP A 406 -9.40 4.09 0.33
CA ASP A 406 -10.21 4.94 -0.56
C ASP A 406 -11.56 4.31 -0.97
N SER A 407 -11.98 3.23 -0.31
CA SER A 407 -13.18 2.48 -0.68
C SER A 407 -14.47 3.23 -0.29
N LYS A 408 -15.41 3.34 -1.24
CA LYS A 408 -16.75 3.89 -0.98
C LYS A 408 -17.56 2.95 -0.10
N ALA A 409 -18.28 3.49 0.88
CA ALA A 409 -19.10 2.70 1.80
C ALA A 409 -20.34 2.07 1.13
N VAL A 410 -20.83 2.65 0.04
CA VAL A 410 -22.05 2.23 -0.67
C VAL A 410 -21.79 2.16 -2.16
N LEU A 411 -22.18 1.03 -2.77
CA LEU A 411 -22.07 0.76 -4.19
C LEU A 411 -23.34 1.14 -4.91
N THR A 412 -23.21 1.93 -5.97
CA THR A 412 -24.28 2.38 -6.86
C THR A 412 -24.21 1.61 -8.19
N GLN A 413 -25.00 2.01 -9.19
CA GLN A 413 -24.92 1.44 -10.54
C GLN A 413 -23.63 1.82 -11.27
N ASP A 414 -23.00 2.93 -10.90
CA ASP A 414 -21.73 3.34 -11.47
C ASP A 414 -20.62 2.42 -10.97
N PRO A 415 -19.80 1.86 -11.87
CA PRO A 415 -18.68 1.03 -11.48
C PRO A 415 -17.66 1.82 -10.64
N VAL A 416 -17.26 1.27 -9.51
CA VAL A 416 -16.24 1.83 -8.61
C VAL A 416 -15.12 0.83 -8.49
N LEU A 417 -13.88 1.29 -8.65
CA LEU A 417 -12.72 0.48 -8.37
C LEU A 417 -12.64 0.22 -6.86
N LEU A 418 -12.57 -1.05 -6.48
CA LEU A 418 -12.40 -1.49 -5.10
C LEU A 418 -11.20 -2.40 -5.00
N SER A 419 -10.36 -2.13 -4.02
CA SER A 419 -9.22 -2.96 -3.65
C SER A 419 -9.50 -3.62 -2.30
N LEU A 420 -9.37 -4.93 -2.23
CA LEU A 420 -9.44 -5.73 -1.01
C LEU A 420 -8.07 -6.35 -0.76
N TYR A 421 -7.64 -6.33 0.47
CA TYR A 421 -6.38 -6.88 0.93
C TYR A 421 -6.62 -7.94 2.00
N GLU A 422 -5.81 -8.98 2.03
CA GLU A 422 -5.81 -9.94 3.13
C GLU A 422 -5.62 -9.18 4.45
N ASP A 423 -6.42 -9.49 5.47
CA ASP A 423 -6.32 -8.79 6.75
C ASP A 423 -5.10 -9.25 7.54
N THR A 424 -4.52 -8.34 8.31
CA THR A 424 -3.30 -8.61 9.08
C THR A 424 -3.60 -9.43 10.33
N ARG A 425 -2.65 -10.27 10.75
CA ARG A 425 -2.70 -11.04 11.99
C ARG A 425 -2.58 -10.16 13.23
N PHE A 426 -1.71 -9.15 13.15
CA PHE A 426 -1.45 -8.23 14.24
C PHE A 426 -1.98 -6.84 13.93
N TYR A 427 -2.15 -6.04 14.97
CA TYR A 427 -2.34 -4.58 14.88
C TYR A 427 -1.44 -3.89 15.90
N GLY A 428 -1.05 -2.65 15.59
CA GLY A 428 -0.21 -1.82 16.45
C GLY A 428 -1.03 -0.72 17.12
N LEU A 429 -0.81 -0.49 18.40
CA LEU A 429 -1.31 0.68 19.12
C LEU A 429 -0.14 1.54 19.56
N GLN A 430 -0.27 2.84 19.41
CA GLN A 430 0.76 3.82 19.67
C GLN A 430 0.52 4.58 20.98
N GLY A 431 1.62 4.92 21.64
CA GLY A 431 1.67 5.81 22.79
C GLY A 431 2.84 6.77 22.65
N ILE A 432 2.65 8.01 23.05
CA ILE A 432 3.63 9.08 22.91
C ILE A 432 3.67 9.85 24.21
N ALA A 433 4.88 10.13 24.69
CA ALA A 433 5.13 11.10 25.73
C ALA A 433 6.34 11.95 25.33
N SER A 434 6.19 13.26 25.36
CA SER A 434 7.27 14.20 24.99
C SER A 434 7.29 15.38 25.93
N GLU A 435 8.49 15.81 26.32
CA GLU A 435 8.75 17.01 27.10
C GLU A 435 9.84 17.81 26.42
N LYS A 436 9.58 19.09 26.19
CA LYS A 436 10.56 20.02 25.59
C LYS A 436 11.60 20.47 26.60
N LYS A 437 12.78 20.84 26.12
CA LYS A 437 13.82 21.47 26.90
C LYS A 437 13.28 22.68 27.68
N PHE A 438 13.68 22.82 28.94
CA PHE A 438 13.14 23.78 29.91
C PHE A 438 13.02 25.22 29.39
N ASP A 439 14.00 25.71 28.61
CA ASP A 439 14.01 27.08 28.06
C ASP A 439 13.56 27.16 26.59
N SER A 440 13.08 26.06 26.02
CA SER A 440 12.65 26.01 24.63
C SER A 440 11.14 26.24 24.50
N THR A 441 10.74 26.85 23.38
CA THR A 441 9.31 27.02 23.01
C THR A 441 8.75 25.83 22.26
N ILE A 442 9.58 25.11 21.50
CA ILE A 442 9.23 24.00 20.62
C ILE A 442 10.26 22.88 20.83
N THR A 443 9.84 21.62 20.77
CA THR A 443 10.75 20.47 20.79
C THR A 443 11.49 20.34 19.45
N GLY A 444 12.74 19.90 19.49
CA GLY A 444 13.53 19.54 18.31
C GLY A 444 13.21 18.15 17.77
N ASP A 445 12.49 17.32 18.56
CA ASP A 445 12.12 15.96 18.19
C ASP A 445 10.89 15.94 17.27
N SER A 446 10.91 15.08 16.27
CA SER A 446 9.77 14.80 15.38
C SER A 446 9.57 13.29 15.19
N PHE A 447 8.32 12.89 15.01
CA PHE A 447 7.98 11.48 14.86
C PHE A 447 6.78 11.26 13.93
N SER A 448 6.63 10.03 13.43
CA SER A 448 5.47 9.62 12.64
C SER A 448 5.17 8.14 12.87
N PHE A 449 3.87 7.82 12.83
CA PHE A 449 3.32 6.47 12.78
C PHE A 449 2.38 6.35 11.61
N PHE A 450 2.60 5.40 10.71
CA PHE A 450 1.70 5.18 9.60
C PHE A 450 1.64 3.71 9.20
N ALA A 451 0.46 3.27 8.79
CA ALA A 451 0.22 1.94 8.27
C ALA A 451 0.07 2.00 6.75
N MET A 452 0.77 1.13 6.05
CA MET A 452 0.63 0.96 4.62
C MET A 452 -0.38 -0.13 4.30
N ASP A 453 -0.96 -0.05 3.10
CA ASP A 453 -1.91 -1.08 2.65
C ASP A 453 -1.25 -2.45 2.43
N ASP A 454 0.08 -2.50 2.33
CA ASP A 454 0.88 -3.72 2.27
C ASP A 454 0.98 -4.50 3.61
N GLY A 455 0.33 -4.00 4.67
CA GLY A 455 0.34 -4.62 6.00
C GLY A 455 1.60 -4.34 6.80
N ASN A 456 2.45 -3.41 6.35
CA ASN A 456 3.58 -2.91 7.12
C ASN A 456 3.15 -1.70 7.97
N TYR A 457 3.61 -1.68 9.21
CA TYR A 457 3.44 -0.57 10.14
C TYR A 457 4.79 0.10 10.36
N HIS A 458 4.84 1.40 10.11
CA HIS A 458 6.06 2.19 10.10
C HIS A 458 6.08 3.15 11.29
N ILE A 459 7.24 3.27 11.90
CA ILE A 459 7.48 4.15 13.05
C ILE A 459 8.78 4.88 12.76
N CYS A 460 8.73 6.21 12.84
CA CYS A 460 9.88 7.08 12.64
C CYS A 460 10.04 7.98 13.86
N LEU A 461 11.27 8.12 14.34
CA LEU A 461 11.68 9.09 15.36
C LEU A 461 12.94 9.78 14.86
N SER A 462 12.95 11.09 14.90
CA SER A 462 14.08 11.92 14.50
C SER A 462 14.30 13.01 15.51
N ASP A 463 15.54 13.23 15.89
CA ASP A 463 15.99 14.31 16.73
C ASP A 463 16.89 15.23 15.91
N GLY A 464 16.54 16.51 15.85
CA GLY A 464 17.29 17.55 15.14
C GLY A 464 18.42 18.09 15.97
N MET A 465 19.56 18.41 15.36
CA MET A 465 20.73 18.88 16.07
C MET A 465 20.50 20.22 16.80
N GLY A 466 20.63 20.24 18.11
CA GLY A 466 20.41 21.41 18.95
C GLY A 466 19.01 21.47 19.56
N SER A 467 18.41 22.66 19.67
CA SER A 467 17.07 22.82 20.24
C SER A 467 16.32 23.99 19.59
N GLY A 468 14.98 23.98 19.67
CA GLY A 468 14.12 25.04 19.18
C GLY A 468 13.72 24.86 17.70
N SER A 469 13.27 25.95 17.04
CA SER A 469 12.59 25.91 15.74
C SER A 469 13.45 25.34 14.60
N ARG A 470 14.76 25.51 14.64
CA ARG A 470 15.64 24.98 13.60
C ARG A 470 15.76 23.46 13.71
N ALA A 471 16.06 22.95 14.90
CA ALA A 471 16.12 21.50 15.15
C ALA A 471 14.79 20.82 14.81
N ASN A 472 13.66 21.45 15.17
CA ASN A 472 12.34 20.98 14.81
C ASN A 472 12.12 20.91 13.29
N GLN A 473 12.50 21.94 12.54
CA GLN A 473 12.37 21.92 11.07
C GLN A 473 13.22 20.83 10.41
N GLU A 474 14.43 20.59 10.93
CA GLU A 474 15.33 19.55 10.42
C GLU A 474 14.76 18.14 10.68
N SER A 475 14.32 17.85 11.90
CA SER A 475 13.74 16.56 12.28
C SER A 475 12.39 16.30 11.59
N GLU A 476 11.52 17.34 11.50
CA GLU A 476 10.22 17.25 10.80
C GLU A 476 10.41 16.93 9.32
N MET A 477 11.37 17.57 8.66
CA MET A 477 11.68 17.31 7.26
C MET A 477 12.18 15.87 7.05
N VAL A 478 13.03 15.33 7.93
CA VAL A 478 13.50 13.94 7.87
C VAL A 478 12.33 12.96 7.92
N VAL A 479 11.45 13.14 8.91
CA VAL A 479 10.27 12.28 9.08
C VAL A 479 9.30 12.41 7.92
N GLU A 480 9.02 13.65 7.47
CA GLU A 480 8.06 13.91 6.40
C GLU A 480 8.54 13.38 5.04
N LEU A 481 9.82 13.60 4.69
CA LEU A 481 10.40 13.07 3.45
C LEU A 481 10.42 11.54 3.44
N LEU A 482 10.86 10.93 4.55
CA LEU A 482 10.90 9.47 4.66
C LEU A 482 9.50 8.88 4.51
N GLN A 483 8.49 9.43 5.19
CA GLN A 483 7.11 9.00 5.07
C GLN A 483 6.62 9.13 3.63
N LYS A 484 6.81 10.28 2.97
CA LYS A 484 6.38 10.51 1.59
C LYS A 484 7.02 9.55 0.60
N PHE A 485 8.31 9.25 0.74
CA PHE A 485 8.99 8.29 -0.12
C PHE A 485 8.46 6.86 0.08
N ILE A 486 8.24 6.44 1.32
CA ILE A 486 7.67 5.13 1.62
C ILE A 486 6.23 5.03 1.10
N GLU A 487 5.39 6.06 1.32
CA GLU A 487 4.01 6.12 0.80
C GLU A 487 3.96 6.12 -0.74
N ALA A 488 4.98 6.67 -1.39
CA ALA A 488 5.15 6.60 -2.85
C ALA A 488 5.59 5.21 -3.34
N GLY A 489 5.88 4.26 -2.43
CA GLY A 489 6.25 2.89 -2.76
C GLY A 489 7.76 2.64 -2.87
N PHE A 490 8.61 3.58 -2.48
CA PHE A 490 10.06 3.33 -2.43
C PHE A 490 10.42 2.34 -1.33
N ARG A 491 11.34 1.43 -1.64
CA ARG A 491 11.91 0.55 -0.63
C ARG A 491 12.61 1.38 0.45
N LYS A 492 12.51 0.96 1.71
CA LYS A 492 13.02 1.70 2.87
C LYS A 492 14.48 2.13 2.76
N GLU A 493 15.34 1.24 2.21
CA GLU A 493 16.76 1.55 2.03
C GLU A 493 16.96 2.71 1.03
N ILE A 494 16.15 2.73 -0.02
CA ILE A 494 16.16 3.78 -1.05
C ILE A 494 15.57 5.07 -0.49
N ALA A 495 14.43 4.98 0.20
CA ALA A 495 13.77 6.12 0.83
C ALA A 495 14.69 6.84 1.81
N ILE A 496 15.43 6.09 2.64
CA ILE A 496 16.41 6.64 3.58
C ILE A 496 17.59 7.29 2.85
N LYS A 497 18.11 6.68 1.79
CA LYS A 497 19.18 7.29 0.98
C LYS A 497 18.73 8.58 0.31
N LEU A 498 17.52 8.61 -0.26
CA LEU A 498 16.94 9.81 -0.87
C LEU A 498 16.74 10.93 0.14
N MET A 499 16.22 10.61 1.33
CA MET A 499 16.07 11.53 2.43
C MET A 499 17.43 12.11 2.85
N ASN A 500 18.43 11.25 3.12
CA ASN A 500 19.78 11.67 3.48
C ASN A 500 20.40 12.56 2.40
N SER A 501 20.22 12.21 1.12
CA SER A 501 20.68 13.02 0.00
C SER A 501 20.04 14.40 -0.06
N ALA A 502 18.74 14.49 0.27
CA ALA A 502 18.04 15.77 0.32
C ALA A 502 18.59 16.67 1.45
N MET A 503 18.94 16.09 2.60
CA MET A 503 19.58 16.81 3.70
C MET A 503 20.95 17.37 3.30
N VAL A 504 21.80 16.53 2.69
CA VAL A 504 23.14 16.95 2.22
C VAL A 504 23.05 18.07 1.18
N LEU A 505 22.06 18.03 0.28
CA LEU A 505 21.86 19.05 -0.78
C LEU A 505 21.41 20.42 -0.25
N GLN A 506 20.77 20.49 0.91
CA GLN A 506 20.38 21.78 1.52
C GLN A 506 21.58 22.67 1.89
N GLY A 507 22.76 22.09 2.04
CA GLY A 507 24.05 22.81 1.95
C GLY A 507 24.36 23.80 3.06
N GLU A 508 23.61 23.84 4.15
CA GLU A 508 24.00 24.58 5.36
C GLU A 508 24.98 23.73 6.18
N GLU A 509 26.10 24.29 6.56
CA GLU A 509 27.06 23.64 7.47
C GLU A 509 26.34 23.29 8.77
N ASN A 510 26.34 21.97 9.13
CA ASN A 510 25.77 21.38 10.34
C ASN A 510 24.25 21.05 10.34
N ASN A 511 23.64 20.72 9.21
CA ASN A 511 22.28 20.14 9.17
C ASN A 511 22.36 18.62 9.38
N TYR A 512 22.45 18.19 10.63
CA TYR A 512 22.45 16.77 10.98
C TYR A 512 21.21 16.45 11.81
N SER A 513 20.62 15.31 11.56
CA SER A 513 19.52 14.80 12.37
C SER A 513 19.67 13.30 12.55
N THR A 514 19.20 12.80 13.68
CA THR A 514 19.13 11.36 13.90
C THR A 514 17.90 10.78 13.19
N LEU A 515 17.93 9.48 12.93
CA LEU A 515 16.76 8.74 12.47
C LEU A 515 16.73 7.36 13.10
N ASP A 516 15.72 7.10 13.87
CA ASP A 516 15.30 5.77 14.29
C ASP A 516 14.06 5.38 13.51
N TYR A 517 14.19 4.34 12.69
CA TYR A 517 13.13 3.85 11.85
C TYR A 517 12.87 2.36 12.11
N ALA A 518 11.62 2.01 12.40
CA ALA A 518 11.18 0.65 12.54
C ALA A 518 10.02 0.34 11.56
N MET A 519 10.10 -0.80 10.90
CA MET A 519 9.03 -1.35 10.07
C MET A 519 8.61 -2.69 10.64
N ILE A 520 7.32 -2.85 10.95
CA ILE A 520 6.75 -4.07 11.51
C ILE A 520 5.79 -4.68 10.49
N ASN A 521 6.07 -5.89 10.04
CA ASN A 521 5.16 -6.65 9.20
C ASN A 521 4.05 -7.25 10.06
N LEU A 522 2.83 -6.74 9.91
CA LEU A 522 1.67 -7.13 10.72
C LEU A 522 1.09 -8.52 10.38
N TYR A 523 1.56 -9.20 9.30
CA TYR A 523 1.21 -10.59 9.04
C TYR A 523 2.05 -11.56 9.85
N THR A 524 3.33 -11.25 10.03
CA THR A 524 4.32 -12.16 10.62
C THR A 524 4.81 -11.74 12.00
N GLY A 525 4.67 -10.46 12.38
CA GLY A 525 5.29 -9.86 13.55
C GLY A 525 6.78 -9.55 13.38
N GLN A 526 7.35 -9.77 12.18
CA GLN A 526 8.76 -9.47 11.92
C GLN A 526 8.97 -7.95 11.88
N MET A 527 9.87 -7.48 12.72
CA MET A 527 10.31 -6.08 12.76
C MET A 527 11.69 -5.96 12.13
N GLU A 528 11.87 -4.95 11.30
CA GLU A 528 13.17 -4.48 10.83
C GLU A 528 13.42 -3.06 11.32
N MET A 529 14.57 -2.84 11.95
CA MET A 529 14.96 -1.56 12.51
C MET A 529 16.23 -1.04 11.86
N ILE A 530 16.23 0.25 11.52
CA ILE A 530 17.37 0.99 10.98
C ILE A 530 17.60 2.19 11.89
N LYS A 531 18.86 2.37 12.33
CA LYS A 531 19.26 3.45 13.23
C LYS A 531 20.39 4.26 12.60
N ILE A 532 20.20 5.58 12.56
CA ILE A 532 21.13 6.56 11.98
C ILE A 532 21.38 7.63 13.04
N GLY A 533 22.46 7.47 13.80
CA GLY A 533 22.79 8.39 14.89
C GLY A 533 21.84 8.39 16.09
N GLY A 534 20.79 7.56 16.07
CA GLY A 534 19.74 7.56 17.08
C GLY A 534 20.12 6.88 18.40
N ALA A 535 19.34 7.17 19.44
CA ALA A 535 19.49 6.61 20.78
C ALA A 535 19.10 5.11 20.82
N VAL A 536 19.20 4.48 21.97
CA VAL A 536 18.85 3.07 22.17
C VAL A 536 17.33 2.85 22.03
N THR A 537 16.94 1.66 21.61
CA THR A 537 15.54 1.22 21.50
C THR A 537 15.35 -0.03 22.36
N PHE A 538 14.18 -0.22 22.94
CA PHE A 538 13.91 -1.36 23.79
C PHE A 538 12.72 -2.15 23.29
N ILE A 539 12.77 -3.47 23.48
CA ILE A 539 11.61 -4.36 23.33
C ILE A 539 11.26 -4.92 24.70
N LYS A 540 10.05 -4.59 25.19
CA LYS A 540 9.51 -5.11 26.44
C LYS A 540 8.58 -6.27 26.14
N ARG A 541 8.85 -7.43 26.76
CA ARG A 541 8.04 -8.65 26.72
C ARG A 541 7.72 -9.10 28.14
N GLY A 542 6.54 -8.78 28.62
CA GLY A 542 6.20 -8.94 30.03
C GLY A 542 7.12 -8.13 30.93
N THR A 543 7.95 -8.80 31.74
CA THR A 543 8.97 -8.17 32.59
C THR A 543 10.36 -8.15 31.95
N GLU A 544 10.57 -8.87 30.87
CA GLU A 544 11.85 -8.89 30.16
C GLU A 544 11.97 -7.68 29.22
N VAL A 545 13.15 -7.06 29.23
CA VAL A 545 13.46 -5.90 28.37
C VAL A 545 14.76 -6.19 27.61
N GLU A 546 14.68 -6.18 26.30
CA GLU A 546 15.81 -6.31 25.39
C GLU A 546 16.20 -4.92 24.87
N CYS A 547 17.52 -4.61 24.82
CA CYS A 547 18.04 -3.36 24.28
C CYS A 547 18.59 -3.55 22.87
N ILE A 548 18.23 -2.64 21.96
CA ILE A 548 18.72 -2.57 20.58
C ILE A 548 19.58 -1.32 20.46
N GLU A 549 20.86 -1.49 20.14
CA GLU A 549 21.81 -0.40 19.96
C GLU A 549 22.03 -0.09 18.47
N GLY A 550 22.27 1.17 18.14
CA GLY A 550 22.67 1.62 16.82
C GLY A 550 24.11 2.15 16.83
N GLY A 551 24.81 2.09 15.70
CA GLY A 551 26.23 2.45 15.62
C GLY A 551 26.63 3.21 14.35
N THR A 552 25.73 4.00 13.74
CA THR A 552 26.04 4.78 12.54
C THR A 552 26.12 6.28 12.83
N LEU A 553 26.76 7.05 11.93
CA LEU A 553 26.80 8.51 11.98
C LEU A 553 25.38 9.11 11.77
N PRO A 554 25.10 10.32 12.28
CA PRO A 554 23.84 11.02 12.02
C PRO A 554 23.59 11.24 10.52
N GLY A 555 22.31 11.35 10.15
CA GLY A 555 21.89 11.67 8.79
C GLY A 555 22.38 13.03 8.35
N GLY A 556 22.74 13.19 7.08
CA GLY A 556 23.33 14.41 6.52
C GLY A 556 24.85 14.49 6.63
N ALA A 557 25.49 13.63 7.43
CA ALA A 557 26.94 13.66 7.66
C ALA A 557 27.75 13.08 6.49
N ASP A 558 27.23 12.11 5.76
CA ASP A 558 27.90 11.47 4.61
C ASP A 558 26.92 11.09 3.52
N VAL A 559 27.28 11.34 2.28
CA VAL A 559 26.50 10.92 1.09
C VAL A 559 26.54 9.40 0.90
N ARG A 560 27.59 8.72 1.33
CA ARG A 560 27.83 7.27 1.16
C ARG A 560 27.50 6.46 2.41
N MET A 561 26.40 6.77 3.05
CA MET A 561 25.99 6.10 4.28
C MET A 561 25.66 4.61 4.04
N GLU A 562 26.28 3.72 4.81
CA GLU A 562 25.90 2.31 4.85
C GLU A 562 24.67 2.12 5.79
N ILE A 563 23.61 1.54 5.25
CA ILE A 563 22.39 1.26 6.01
C ILE A 563 22.48 -0.16 6.57
N VAL A 564 22.56 -0.25 7.89
CA VAL A 564 22.54 -1.53 8.61
C VAL A 564 21.17 -1.73 9.23
N SER A 565 20.48 -2.81 8.88
CA SER A 565 19.19 -3.17 9.47
C SER A 565 19.34 -4.31 10.48
N GLN A 566 18.60 -4.22 11.57
CA GLN A 566 18.47 -5.28 12.56
C GLN A 566 17.06 -5.88 12.50
N LYS A 567 16.97 -7.22 12.52
CA LYS A 567 15.70 -7.95 12.45
C LYS A 567 15.36 -8.58 13.79
N LYS A 568 14.12 -8.40 14.25
CA LYS A 568 13.57 -9.00 15.45
C LYS A 568 12.17 -9.56 15.19
N LEU A 569 11.77 -10.55 15.94
CA LEU A 569 10.41 -11.10 15.88
C LEU A 569 9.62 -10.65 17.10
N LEU A 570 8.61 -9.82 16.87
CA LEU A 570 7.67 -9.37 17.90
C LEU A 570 6.56 -10.40 18.08
N GLN A 571 6.10 -10.54 19.31
CA GLN A 571 5.02 -11.44 19.71
C GLN A 571 3.82 -10.64 20.21
N ASN A 572 2.72 -11.32 20.45
CA ASN A 572 1.54 -10.71 21.07
C ASN A 572 1.90 -10.07 22.43
N SER A 573 1.41 -8.88 22.67
CA SER A 573 1.65 -8.08 23.88
C SER A 573 3.08 -7.54 24.03
N ASP A 574 3.92 -7.56 23.00
CA ASP A 574 5.22 -6.90 23.02
C ASP A 574 5.07 -5.39 22.85
N PHE A 575 5.96 -4.64 23.49
CA PHE A 575 6.08 -3.19 23.34
C PHE A 575 7.46 -2.84 22.76
N LEU A 576 7.45 -2.09 21.68
CA LEU A 576 8.62 -1.42 21.13
C LEU A 576 8.70 -0.02 21.73
N VAL A 577 9.79 0.31 22.42
CA VAL A 577 10.02 1.61 23.07
C VAL A 577 11.20 2.28 22.38
N MET A 578 10.96 3.36 21.66
CA MET A 578 11.96 4.21 21.00
C MET A 578 12.07 5.51 21.78
N ILE A 579 13.28 6.00 21.96
CA ILE A 579 13.56 7.21 22.75
C ILE A 579 14.54 8.12 22.03
N THR A 580 14.49 9.42 22.30
CA THR A 580 15.56 10.36 21.93
C THR A 580 16.69 10.36 22.97
N ASP A 581 17.84 10.88 22.61
CA ASP A 581 19.04 10.88 23.47
C ASP A 581 18.85 11.68 24.75
N GLY A 582 18.05 12.76 24.77
CA GLY A 582 17.69 13.51 25.95
C GLY A 582 17.05 12.68 27.06
N VAL A 583 16.41 11.55 26.74
CA VAL A 583 15.82 10.64 27.73
C VAL A 583 16.91 9.86 28.48
N ILE A 584 18.04 9.55 27.85
CA ILE A 584 19.09 8.70 28.43
C ILE A 584 20.29 9.50 28.98
N GLU A 585 20.70 10.58 28.31
CA GLU A 585 21.94 11.30 28.61
C GLU A 585 21.92 11.97 29.97
N TYR A 586 20.76 12.46 30.41
CA TYR A 586 20.61 13.21 31.63
C TYR A 586 20.21 12.37 32.86
N LEU A 587 20.18 11.06 32.74
CA LEU A 587 19.86 10.17 33.89
C LEU A 587 20.90 10.21 35.03
N HIS A 588 22.06 10.83 34.85
CA HIS A 588 23.13 11.02 35.88
C HIS A 588 23.44 9.77 36.73
N VAL A 589 23.33 8.58 36.14
CA VAL A 589 23.57 7.28 36.79
C VAL A 589 24.75 6.57 36.15
N ARG A 590 25.33 5.58 36.87
CA ARG A 590 26.51 4.85 36.38
C ARG A 590 26.23 4.05 35.08
N ASN A 591 25.05 3.48 34.98
CA ASN A 591 24.58 2.69 33.81
C ASN A 591 23.19 3.18 33.38
N PRO A 592 23.07 4.22 32.53
CA PRO A 592 21.77 4.75 32.11
C PRO A 592 20.88 3.74 31.40
N LYS A 593 21.46 2.86 30.55
CA LYS A 593 20.74 1.82 29.81
C LYS A 593 20.08 0.80 30.73
N GLU A 594 20.84 0.25 31.68
CA GLU A 594 20.30 -0.72 32.67
C GLU A 594 19.20 -0.06 33.52
N THR A 595 19.40 1.19 33.93
CA THR A 595 18.40 1.93 34.71
C THR A 595 17.10 2.12 33.91
N LEU A 596 17.18 2.42 32.61
CA LEU A 596 15.98 2.50 31.75
C LEU A 596 15.33 1.13 31.58
N MET A 597 16.11 0.07 31.40
CA MET A 597 15.56 -1.30 31.35
C MET A 597 14.81 -1.66 32.64
N ASP A 598 15.33 -1.29 33.79
CA ASP A 598 14.67 -1.48 35.11
C ASP A 598 13.37 -0.68 35.20
N ILE A 599 13.40 0.59 34.78
CA ILE A 599 12.20 1.43 34.72
C ILE A 599 11.14 0.79 33.81
N ILE A 600 11.49 0.43 32.58
CA ILE A 600 10.58 -0.15 31.60
C ILE A 600 10.02 -1.48 32.10
N SER A 601 10.87 -2.34 32.73
CA SER A 601 10.45 -3.64 33.25
C SER A 601 9.45 -3.51 34.41
N SER A 602 9.63 -2.49 35.27
CA SER A 602 8.82 -2.28 36.47
C SER A 602 7.40 -1.79 36.20
N ILE A 603 7.12 -1.24 34.99
CA ILE A 603 5.81 -0.69 34.66
C ILE A 603 4.91 -1.81 34.09
N GLU A 604 3.87 -2.18 34.84
CA GLU A 604 2.86 -3.15 34.41
C GLU A 604 1.69 -2.41 33.77
N THR A 605 1.54 -2.50 32.46
CA THR A 605 0.43 -1.91 31.70
C THR A 605 0.28 -2.58 30.35
N GLU A 606 -0.95 -2.59 29.84
CA GLU A 606 -1.29 -3.02 28.46
C GLU A 606 -1.45 -1.80 27.52
N ASN A 607 -1.38 -0.59 28.04
CA ASN A 607 -1.61 0.64 27.28
C ASN A 607 -0.27 1.31 26.94
N ALA A 608 0.01 1.45 25.63
CA ALA A 608 1.22 2.05 25.11
C ALA A 608 1.40 3.52 25.56
N GLY A 609 0.33 4.30 25.64
CA GLY A 609 0.37 5.70 26.10
C GLY A 609 0.74 5.81 27.57
N VAL A 610 0.13 4.96 28.42
CA VAL A 610 0.45 4.90 29.86
C VAL A 610 1.90 4.48 30.09
N LEU A 611 2.41 3.54 29.29
CA LEU A 611 3.81 3.10 29.36
C LEU A 611 4.75 4.27 29.01
N ALA A 612 4.50 4.97 27.90
CA ALA A 612 5.30 6.11 27.45
C ALA A 612 5.35 7.22 28.53
N GLU A 613 4.18 7.58 29.05
CA GLU A 613 4.04 8.63 30.05
C GLU A 613 4.75 8.28 31.37
N ASN A 614 4.60 7.06 31.87
CA ASN A 614 5.27 6.62 33.08
C ASN A 614 6.78 6.53 32.91
N ILE A 615 7.31 6.12 31.77
CA ILE A 615 8.75 6.13 31.48
C ILE A 615 9.26 7.57 31.57
N LEU A 616 8.65 8.51 30.85
CA LEU A 616 9.05 9.91 30.81
C LEU A 616 8.98 10.56 32.21
N GLN A 617 7.90 10.33 32.95
CA GLN A 617 7.75 10.87 34.32
C GLN A 617 8.83 10.35 35.29
N GLN A 618 9.17 9.05 35.22
CA GLN A 618 10.23 8.49 36.06
C GLN A 618 11.61 9.04 35.69
N VAL A 619 11.87 9.28 34.40
CA VAL A 619 13.11 9.93 33.94
C VAL A 619 13.15 11.38 34.44
N LEU A 620 12.09 12.16 34.20
CA LEU A 620 12.02 13.56 34.68
C LEU A 620 12.18 13.68 36.19
N TYR A 621 11.57 12.78 36.95
CA TYR A 621 11.73 12.76 38.40
C TYR A 621 13.20 12.62 38.81
N ARG A 622 13.97 11.76 38.14
CA ARG A 622 15.39 11.53 38.39
C ARG A 622 16.27 12.69 37.90
N CYS A 623 15.82 13.43 36.90
CA CYS A 623 16.47 14.65 36.41
C CYS A 623 16.11 15.91 37.23
N GLY A 624 15.44 15.76 38.39
CA GLY A 624 15.06 16.89 39.24
C GLY A 624 13.83 17.66 38.76
N GLY A 625 13.00 17.06 37.94
CA GLY A 625 11.74 17.63 37.44
C GLY A 625 11.89 18.65 36.31
N ARG A 626 13.06 18.74 35.67
CA ARG A 626 13.31 19.63 34.52
C ARG A 626 13.97 18.87 33.39
N ALA A 627 13.41 19.02 32.19
CA ALA A 627 14.01 18.50 30.97
C ALA A 627 15.22 19.38 30.58
N LEU A 628 16.41 18.80 30.59
CA LEU A 628 17.66 19.48 30.22
C LEU A 628 17.90 19.47 28.72
N ASP A 629 17.21 18.58 28.00
CA ASP A 629 17.11 18.54 26.56
C ASP A 629 15.70 18.08 26.13
N ASP A 630 15.41 18.12 24.86
CA ASP A 630 14.16 17.58 24.32
C ASP A 630 14.09 16.07 24.59
N MET A 631 12.99 15.60 25.15
CA MET A 631 12.80 14.21 25.57
C MET A 631 11.55 13.63 24.94
N THR A 632 11.68 12.64 24.10
CA THR A 632 10.55 11.94 23.47
C THR A 632 10.65 10.43 23.70
N VAL A 633 9.54 9.84 24.12
CA VAL A 633 9.34 8.40 24.30
C VAL A 633 8.19 7.97 23.40
N LEU A 634 8.49 7.17 22.38
CA LEU A 634 7.49 6.53 21.53
C LEU A 634 7.33 5.07 21.93
N VAL A 635 6.10 4.63 22.08
CA VAL A 635 5.79 3.25 22.39
C VAL A 635 4.82 2.70 21.36
N THR A 636 5.11 1.51 20.83
CA THR A 636 4.18 0.76 19.99
C THR A 636 3.94 -0.60 20.59
N SER A 637 2.69 -0.90 20.97
CA SER A 637 2.30 -2.23 21.41
C SER A 637 1.71 -3.05 20.25
N ILE A 638 2.04 -4.32 20.20
CA ILE A 638 1.62 -5.26 19.15
C ILE A 638 0.65 -6.27 19.74
N TRP A 639 -0.52 -6.38 19.10
CA TRP A 639 -1.60 -7.25 19.54
C TRP A 639 -2.08 -8.14 18.40
N GLU A 640 -2.36 -9.39 18.71
CA GLU A 640 -2.99 -10.33 17.78
C GLU A 640 -4.51 -10.05 17.71
N LYS A 641 -5.09 -10.11 16.49
CA LYS A 641 -6.53 -9.90 16.26
C LYS A 641 -7.37 -11.08 16.69
#